data_867d99e7ebc078749188ebb5d2b72d3f
#
_entry.id   867d99e7ebc078749188ebb5d2b72d3f
#
_cell.length_a   1.000
_cell.length_b   1.000
_cell.length_c   1.000
_cell.angle_alpha   90.00
_cell.angle_beta   90.00
_cell.angle_gamma   90.00
#
_symmetry.space_group_name_H-M   'P 1'
#
loop_
_entity.id
_entity.type
_entity.pdbx_description
1 polymer ?
#
loop_
_entity_poly.entity_id
_entity_poly.type
_entity_poly.pdbx_seq_one_letter_code
_entity_poly.pdbx_strand_id
1 'polypeptide(L)'
;MREYCSENGLSEGWDGLNQVCEDDGGTELLPWSIIDNVTDAEVKSWPILTYEDTLLGAEFNTSVSVDQGLFQIGYQTIFDWENQRTKRHNYGYALVGFWGLIVLFGTMHNFIRYLMNSSILRSKTMARCQSFIERYFAVPPILTMRKKNRIFSMPSTPRLQAIIISIYFIISIVLMCVDYHAFSENLYFTKKSTQLWRYIGDRAGALVINNLPVMWLFATRNNLLLWVTGWDFATFNTFHRWIGRACAIEIFLHGMAVCIYQYKELGTEYFLPLWKDVDWYMGVVAACSIILMTLFASAPIRKSVYDLFLIVHQSFAVACLVGLWYHLPVDGPDYVNFIWPCIAVWSFDRLVRIVRLLTWNKFASYSSAEYNRDGNVIQLRTRVRRIASPCPGSYYYVYGWRSLKFWESHPFTLSGWNTVKTADESYTELIFLISVQSGFTSSLRGQLLNHESPETDSSSAARKACLSVEGPYGSNFCPWRSETALFVIGGAGITVATSFMQDLVDLVQSGMHIDQRIKRVKIVWAVKNPAFYQFVYERYMAAWEAVFASTDIELSLDVYLTMLSKMDSDDEMSLPEHRNEPNESTKNMDTVISPSSSSNSHITTEKVPSGEAPTNAGTGILKTTFVQGRPTINDVVRSQIETLRSSEEKQLALVGCGPATMAHDIRLSFVESSNDAQVAVDFHLAPFGW
;
A
#
# COMPACT_ATOMS: atom_id res chain seq x y z
N MET A 1 -30.11 33.53 35.70
CA MET A 1 -29.62 34.33 34.56
C MET A 1 -29.53 35.83 34.85
N ARG A 2 -30.63 36.50 35.20
CA ARG A 2 -30.64 37.97 35.41
C ARG A 2 -29.62 38.47 36.43
N GLU A 3 -29.34 37.70 37.45
CA GLU A 3 -28.38 38.04 38.51
C GLU A 3 -26.91 37.85 38.11
N TYR A 4 -26.63 36.99 37.16
CA TYR A 4 -25.26 36.56 36.82
C TYR A 4 -24.84 36.90 35.38
N CYS A 5 -25.75 37.35 34.51
CA CYS A 5 -25.47 37.65 33.11
C CYS A 5 -25.63 39.16 32.84
N SER A 6 -24.81 39.72 31.93
CA SER A 6 -25.02 41.07 31.39
C SER A 6 -26.26 41.11 30.52
N GLU A 7 -26.86 42.32 30.34
CA GLU A 7 -28.10 42.49 29.54
C GLU A 7 -27.98 41.88 28.11
N ASN A 8 -26.83 42.00 27.46
CA ASN A 8 -26.61 41.40 26.16
C ASN A 8 -26.46 39.85 26.21
N GLY A 9 -25.93 39.31 27.31
CA GLY A 9 -25.81 37.88 27.51
C GLY A 9 -27.10 37.19 27.94
N LEU A 10 -28.10 37.95 28.38
CA LEU A 10 -29.40 37.41 28.79
C LEU A 10 -30.21 36.90 27.59
N SER A 11 -30.27 37.66 26.50
CA SER A 11 -30.99 37.26 25.27
C SER A 11 -30.36 36.01 24.64
N GLU A 12 -29.06 36.03 24.43
CA GLU A 12 -28.35 34.87 23.86
C GLU A 12 -28.45 33.64 24.78
N GLY A 13 -28.37 33.83 26.10
CA GLY A 13 -28.53 32.76 27.08
C GLY A 13 -29.96 32.19 27.13
N TRP A 14 -30.97 33.01 26.90
CA TRP A 14 -32.36 32.55 26.85
C TRP A 14 -32.64 31.73 25.60
N ASP A 15 -32.15 32.19 24.44
CA ASP A 15 -32.29 31.46 23.17
C ASP A 15 -31.56 30.12 23.25
N GLY A 16 -30.35 30.07 23.85
CA GLY A 16 -29.61 28.82 24.08
C GLY A 16 -30.34 27.87 25.04
N LEU A 17 -30.96 28.42 26.13
CA LEU A 17 -31.73 27.60 27.05
C LEU A 17 -33.03 27.07 26.40
N ASN A 18 -33.69 27.88 25.57
CA ASN A 18 -34.88 27.46 24.82
C ASN A 18 -34.53 26.31 23.88
N GLN A 19 -33.40 26.41 23.17
CA GLN A 19 -32.92 25.32 22.30
C GLN A 19 -32.67 24.01 23.07
N VAL A 20 -32.07 24.08 24.24
CA VAL A 20 -31.86 22.89 25.10
C VAL A 20 -33.20 22.32 25.58
N CYS A 21 -34.17 23.16 25.95
CA CYS A 21 -35.49 22.71 26.36
C CYS A 21 -36.27 22.04 25.21
N GLU A 22 -36.14 22.54 23.98
CA GLU A 22 -36.74 21.94 22.79
C GLU A 22 -36.10 20.63 22.43
N ASP A 23 -34.75 20.60 22.40
CA ASP A 23 -33.95 19.44 21.97
C ASP A 23 -34.02 18.27 22.98
N ASP A 24 -33.90 18.57 24.28
CA ASP A 24 -33.83 17.56 25.33
C ASP A 24 -35.18 17.38 26.08
N GLY A 25 -35.97 18.44 26.24
CA GLY A 25 -37.22 18.42 26.98
C GLY A 25 -38.49 18.33 26.14
N GLY A 26 -38.38 18.52 24.81
CA GLY A 26 -39.52 18.53 23.89
C GLY A 26 -40.56 19.65 24.19
N THR A 27 -40.14 20.70 24.88
CA THR A 27 -41.00 21.83 25.29
C THR A 27 -40.30 23.17 25.06
N GLU A 28 -41.03 24.14 24.54
CA GLU A 28 -40.54 25.51 24.40
C GLU A 28 -40.58 26.23 25.75
N LEU A 29 -39.56 27.07 26.00
CA LEU A 29 -39.58 27.97 27.13
C LEU A 29 -40.69 29.01 26.96
N LEU A 30 -41.28 29.41 28.08
CA LEU A 30 -42.21 30.53 28.10
C LEU A 30 -41.53 31.82 27.64
N PRO A 31 -42.25 32.76 26.97
CA PRO A 31 -41.62 33.98 26.46
C PRO A 31 -40.95 34.79 27.58
N TRP A 32 -39.79 35.40 27.28
CA TRP A 32 -39.01 36.23 28.19
C TRP A 32 -39.85 37.29 28.93
N SER A 33 -40.92 37.81 28.29
CA SER A 33 -41.82 38.82 28.86
C SER A 33 -42.47 38.42 30.20
N ILE A 34 -42.52 37.15 30.54
CA ILE A 34 -43.06 36.67 31.83
C ILE A 34 -42.18 37.11 33.00
N ILE A 35 -40.86 37.24 32.78
CA ILE A 35 -39.93 37.62 33.84
C ILE A 35 -39.60 39.12 33.84
N ASP A 36 -40.13 39.93 32.91
CA ASP A 36 -39.89 41.38 32.84
C ASP A 36 -40.36 42.12 34.09
N ASN A 37 -41.41 41.63 34.70
CA ASN A 37 -42.03 42.25 35.90
C ASN A 37 -41.46 41.70 37.22
N VAL A 38 -40.57 40.72 37.20
CA VAL A 38 -40.00 40.16 38.42
C VAL A 38 -38.93 41.11 38.98
N THR A 39 -39.13 41.52 40.23
CA THR A 39 -38.21 42.43 40.93
C THR A 39 -37.08 41.69 41.63
N ASP A 40 -35.95 42.36 41.84
CA ASP A 40 -34.82 41.79 42.58
C ASP A 40 -35.17 41.41 44.03
N ALA A 41 -36.14 42.11 44.62
CA ALA A 41 -36.63 41.76 45.96
C ALA A 41 -37.44 40.47 45.97
N GLU A 42 -38.16 40.20 44.91
CA GLU A 42 -38.95 38.98 44.71
C GLU A 42 -37.99 37.75 44.45
N VAL A 43 -37.00 37.95 43.61
CA VAL A 43 -35.95 36.90 43.36
C VAL A 43 -35.23 36.52 44.65
N LYS A 44 -34.92 37.50 45.52
CA LYS A 44 -34.26 37.23 46.82
C LYS A 44 -35.16 36.54 47.83
N SER A 45 -36.47 36.49 47.60
CA SER A 45 -37.42 35.75 48.44
C SER A 45 -37.61 34.29 48.02
N TRP A 46 -37.13 33.90 46.85
CA TRP A 46 -37.28 32.53 46.34
C TRP A 46 -36.41 31.54 47.12
N PRO A 47 -36.82 30.29 47.21
CA PRO A 47 -35.94 29.24 47.72
C PRO A 47 -34.62 29.18 46.93
N ILE A 48 -33.50 29.00 47.63
CA ILE A 48 -32.18 28.91 47.03
C ILE A 48 -31.90 27.44 46.73
N LEU A 49 -31.69 27.12 45.45
CA LEU A 49 -31.26 25.80 44.98
C LEU A 49 -29.77 25.63 45.24
N THR A 50 -29.41 24.59 45.97
CA THR A 50 -28.02 24.26 46.32
C THR A 50 -27.54 23.06 45.55
N TYR A 51 -26.23 22.81 45.58
CA TYR A 51 -25.66 21.60 44.98
C TYR A 51 -26.18 20.29 45.62
N GLU A 52 -26.44 20.30 46.94
CA GLU A 52 -27.01 19.15 47.65
C GLU A 52 -28.45 18.85 47.17
N ASP A 53 -29.25 19.87 46.89
CA ASP A 53 -30.62 19.70 46.37
C ASP A 53 -30.60 19.03 44.98
N THR A 54 -29.62 19.36 44.12
CA THR A 54 -29.46 18.72 42.81
C THR A 54 -29.07 17.25 42.95
N LEU A 55 -28.22 16.87 43.90
CA LEU A 55 -27.86 15.47 44.18
C LEU A 55 -29.03 14.66 44.73
N LEU A 56 -29.93 15.28 45.47
CA LEU A 56 -31.12 14.65 46.03
C LEU A 56 -32.29 14.55 45.05
N GLY A 57 -32.18 15.16 43.86
CA GLY A 57 -33.25 15.23 42.88
C GLY A 57 -34.47 16.02 43.38
N ALA A 58 -34.23 17.10 44.13
CA ALA A 58 -35.29 17.89 44.73
C ALA A 58 -36.17 18.52 43.63
N GLU A 59 -37.47 18.30 43.72
CA GLU A 59 -38.47 18.90 42.84
C GLU A 59 -39.06 20.19 43.47
N PHE A 60 -39.06 21.25 42.69
CA PHE A 60 -39.61 22.55 43.11
C PHE A 60 -40.82 22.91 42.26
N ASN A 61 -41.95 23.21 42.91
CA ASN A 61 -43.17 23.68 42.26
C ASN A 61 -43.27 25.23 42.21
N THR A 62 -42.19 25.90 42.57
CA THR A 62 -42.11 27.38 42.61
C THR A 62 -40.80 27.82 41.92
N SER A 63 -40.78 29.09 41.54
CA SER A 63 -39.53 29.71 41.07
C SER A 63 -38.44 29.60 42.15
N VAL A 64 -37.22 29.28 41.74
CA VAL A 64 -36.07 29.16 42.64
C VAL A 64 -34.95 30.11 42.22
N SER A 65 -34.19 30.60 43.17
CA SER A 65 -32.90 31.25 42.93
C SER A 65 -31.80 30.22 43.02
N VAL A 66 -30.71 30.38 42.29
CA VAL A 66 -29.58 29.45 42.27
C VAL A 66 -28.48 30.01 43.16
N ASP A 67 -27.94 29.16 44.03
CA ASP A 67 -26.76 29.53 44.82
C ASP A 67 -25.58 29.88 43.89
N GLN A 68 -24.76 30.86 44.27
CA GLN A 68 -23.59 31.28 43.47
C GLN A 68 -22.60 30.17 43.26
N GLY A 69 -22.42 29.30 44.28
CA GLY A 69 -21.55 28.08 44.15
C GLY A 69 -22.08 27.12 43.09
N LEU A 70 -23.40 26.81 43.14
CA LEU A 70 -24.04 25.95 42.15
C LEU A 70 -23.97 26.55 40.73
N PHE A 71 -24.17 27.87 40.59
CA PHE A 71 -24.03 28.55 39.32
C PHE A 71 -22.61 28.39 38.74
N GLN A 72 -21.56 28.57 39.57
CA GLN A 72 -20.17 28.39 39.11
C GLN A 72 -19.89 26.93 38.73
N ILE A 73 -20.39 25.96 39.48
CA ILE A 73 -20.28 24.52 39.17
C ILE A 73 -20.99 24.21 37.84
N GLY A 74 -22.20 24.71 37.65
CA GLY A 74 -22.95 24.53 36.40
C GLY A 74 -22.25 25.14 35.20
N TYR A 75 -21.77 26.40 35.34
CA TYR A 75 -20.99 27.06 34.30
C TYR A 75 -19.72 26.26 33.93
N GLN A 76 -18.98 25.84 34.96
CA GLN A 76 -17.75 25.05 34.73
C GLN A 76 -18.05 23.68 34.08
N THR A 77 -19.16 23.02 34.44
CA THR A 77 -19.60 21.77 33.86
C THR A 77 -19.84 21.89 32.36
N ILE A 78 -20.64 22.90 31.96
CA ILE A 78 -20.96 23.16 30.55
C ILE A 78 -19.71 23.61 29.78
N PHE A 79 -18.93 24.52 30.37
CA PHE A 79 -17.70 25.02 29.76
C PHE A 79 -16.71 23.90 29.49
N ASP A 80 -16.48 23.00 30.45
CA ASP A 80 -15.57 21.88 30.27
C ASP A 80 -16.09 20.88 29.22
N TRP A 81 -17.39 20.62 29.21
CA TRP A 81 -18.02 19.75 28.22
C TRP A 81 -17.83 20.29 26.79
N GLU A 82 -18.19 21.54 26.53
CA GLU A 82 -18.04 22.17 25.21
C GLU A 82 -16.59 22.35 24.81
N ASN A 83 -15.71 22.67 25.75
CA ASN A 83 -14.27 22.74 25.51
C ASN A 83 -13.69 21.38 25.12
N GLN A 84 -14.07 20.29 25.79
CA GLN A 84 -13.64 18.94 25.41
C GLN A 84 -14.23 18.51 24.06
N ARG A 85 -15.49 18.89 23.76
CA ARG A 85 -16.12 18.68 22.45
C ARG A 85 -15.36 19.40 21.35
N THR A 86 -15.06 20.67 21.51
CA THR A 86 -14.27 21.47 20.55
C THR A 86 -12.85 20.90 20.37
N LYS A 87 -12.18 20.53 21.47
CA LYS A 87 -10.83 19.98 21.44
C LYS A 87 -10.77 18.65 20.69
N ARG A 88 -11.72 17.73 20.90
CA ARG A 88 -11.74 16.46 20.18
C ARG A 88 -11.86 16.62 18.66
N HIS A 89 -12.64 17.62 18.19
CA HIS A 89 -12.73 17.96 16.77
C HIS A 89 -11.41 18.56 16.25
N ASN A 90 -10.88 19.56 16.94
CA ASN A 90 -9.63 20.21 16.54
C ASN A 90 -8.45 19.23 16.48
N TYR A 91 -8.38 18.28 17.39
CA TYR A 91 -7.34 17.24 17.40
C TYR A 91 -7.51 16.24 16.24
N GLY A 92 -8.74 15.88 15.90
CA GLY A 92 -9.03 15.12 14.69
C GLY A 92 -8.59 15.86 13.43
N TYR A 93 -8.94 17.13 13.30
CA TYR A 93 -8.50 17.98 12.18
C TYR A 93 -6.98 18.15 12.12
N ALA A 94 -6.29 18.19 13.25
CA ALA A 94 -4.83 18.25 13.29
C ALA A 94 -4.17 17.02 12.65
N LEU A 95 -4.74 15.81 12.84
CA LEU A 95 -4.27 14.60 12.17
C LEU A 95 -4.52 14.64 10.65
N VAL A 96 -5.68 15.10 10.21
CA VAL A 96 -5.97 15.31 8.79
C VAL A 96 -5.02 16.35 8.20
N GLY A 97 -4.80 17.47 8.90
CA GLY A 97 -3.85 18.51 8.52
C GLY A 97 -2.42 18.01 8.40
N PHE A 98 -1.99 17.13 9.32
CA PHE A 98 -0.68 16.47 9.23
C PHE A 98 -0.53 15.70 7.90
N TRP A 99 -1.50 14.87 7.53
CA TRP A 99 -1.47 14.15 6.25
C TRP A 99 -1.56 15.08 5.05
N GLY A 100 -2.34 16.17 5.15
CA GLY A 100 -2.38 17.23 4.14
C GLY A 100 -1.02 17.89 3.92
N LEU A 101 -0.28 18.19 4.99
CA LEU A 101 1.09 18.72 4.91
C LEU A 101 2.07 17.73 4.28
N ILE A 102 1.96 16.44 4.60
CA ILE A 102 2.79 15.40 4.00
C ILE A 102 2.53 15.30 2.48
N VAL A 103 1.27 15.33 2.06
CA VAL A 103 0.89 15.33 0.64
C VAL A 103 1.39 16.60 -0.05
N LEU A 104 1.25 17.76 0.57
CA LEU A 104 1.75 19.05 0.04
C LEU A 104 3.27 19.01 -0.15
N PHE A 105 4.01 18.48 0.83
CA PHE A 105 5.45 18.29 0.71
C PHE A 105 5.82 17.36 -0.46
N GLY A 106 5.12 16.23 -0.60
CA GLY A 106 5.30 15.31 -1.73
C GLY A 106 5.02 15.98 -3.07
N THR A 107 3.95 16.77 -3.14
CA THR A 107 3.56 17.54 -4.33
C THR A 107 4.63 18.55 -4.72
N MET A 108 5.10 19.32 -3.76
CA MET A 108 6.16 20.31 -3.97
C MET A 108 7.47 19.65 -4.45
N HIS A 109 7.85 18.53 -3.83
CA HIS A 109 9.02 17.76 -4.26
C HIS A 109 8.87 17.25 -5.69
N ASN A 110 7.71 16.72 -6.08
CA ASN A 110 7.44 16.26 -7.45
C ASN A 110 7.46 17.41 -8.46
N PHE A 111 6.90 18.56 -8.09
CA PHE A 111 6.92 19.76 -8.92
C PHE A 111 8.33 20.30 -9.13
N ILE A 112 9.15 20.36 -8.07
CA ILE A 112 10.57 20.75 -8.17
C ILE A 112 11.30 19.77 -9.11
N ARG A 113 11.07 18.48 -8.98
CA ARG A 113 11.66 17.45 -9.84
C ARG A 113 11.24 17.62 -11.30
N TYR A 114 9.97 17.96 -11.55
CA TYR A 114 9.48 18.28 -12.88
C TYR A 114 10.18 19.52 -13.48
N LEU A 115 10.32 20.59 -12.73
CA LEU A 115 11.03 21.83 -13.16
C LEU A 115 12.53 21.58 -13.41
N MET A 116 13.17 20.73 -12.64
CA MET A 116 14.58 20.35 -12.84
C MET A 116 14.77 19.49 -14.09
N ASN A 117 13.79 18.68 -14.45
CA ASN A 117 13.80 17.87 -15.66
C ASN A 117 13.53 18.69 -16.92
N SER A 118 12.78 19.78 -16.81
CA SER A 118 12.66 20.79 -17.87
C SER A 118 13.84 21.73 -17.68
N SER A 119 14.63 22.00 -18.69
CA SER A 119 15.86 22.83 -18.67
C SER A 119 15.76 24.22 -17.99
N ILE A 120 14.61 24.57 -17.42
CA ILE A 120 14.23 25.86 -16.85
C ILE A 120 14.95 26.14 -15.51
N LEU A 121 15.21 25.12 -14.66
CA LEU A 121 15.78 25.31 -13.32
C LEU A 121 16.89 24.30 -12.99
N ARG A 122 17.85 24.12 -13.87
CA ARG A 122 18.98 23.19 -13.66
C ARG A 122 20.02 23.81 -12.71
N SER A 123 19.65 23.93 -11.41
CA SER A 123 20.56 24.40 -10.36
C SER A 123 21.35 23.24 -9.76
N LYS A 124 22.70 23.36 -9.75
CA LYS A 124 23.60 22.39 -9.08
C LYS A 124 23.26 22.22 -7.59
N THR A 125 22.76 23.26 -6.94
CA THR A 125 22.37 23.22 -5.51
C THR A 125 21.12 22.38 -5.29
N MET A 126 20.10 22.53 -6.15
CA MET A 126 18.87 21.71 -6.06
C MET A 126 19.16 20.24 -6.34
N ALA A 127 19.99 19.91 -7.32
CA ALA A 127 20.40 18.54 -7.60
C ALA A 127 21.13 17.93 -6.38
N ARG A 128 21.98 18.69 -5.69
CA ARG A 128 22.63 18.23 -4.44
C ARG A 128 21.64 18.00 -3.31
N CYS A 129 20.65 18.89 -3.13
CA CYS A 129 19.61 18.70 -2.12
C CYS A 129 18.76 17.45 -2.40
N GLN A 130 18.37 17.23 -3.66
CA GLN A 130 17.63 16.04 -4.07
C GLN A 130 18.45 14.77 -3.80
N SER A 131 19.69 14.71 -4.25
CA SER A 131 20.58 13.57 -4.00
C SER A 131 20.79 13.34 -2.50
N PHE A 132 20.86 14.39 -1.68
CA PHE A 132 20.95 14.27 -0.23
C PHE A 132 19.70 13.64 0.38
N ILE A 133 18.49 14.09 -0.03
CA ILE A 133 17.21 13.53 0.46
C ILE A 133 17.07 12.06 0.04
N GLU A 134 17.35 11.76 -1.23
CA GLU A 134 17.26 10.39 -1.75
C GLU A 134 18.22 9.45 -1.02
N ARG A 135 19.46 9.88 -0.83
CA ARG A 135 20.52 9.09 -0.20
C ARG A 135 20.32 8.83 1.28
N TYR A 136 19.88 9.81 2.07
CA TYR A 136 19.81 9.67 3.52
C TYR A 136 18.44 9.29 4.04
N PHE A 137 17.37 9.61 3.31
CA PHE A 137 15.99 9.46 3.79
C PHE A 137 15.08 8.65 2.88
N ALA A 138 15.06 8.91 1.57
CA ALA A 138 14.05 8.32 0.69
C ALA A 138 14.35 6.87 0.29
N VAL A 139 15.62 6.51 0.07
CA VAL A 139 16.00 5.16 -0.39
C VAL A 139 16.44 4.24 0.75
N PRO A 140 17.24 4.67 1.76
CA PRO A 140 17.77 3.77 2.78
C PRO A 140 16.66 3.13 3.61
N PRO A 141 16.73 1.82 3.87
CA PRO A 141 15.84 1.17 4.82
C PRO A 141 16.18 1.58 6.25
N ILE A 142 15.16 1.59 7.15
CA ILE A 142 15.37 1.95 8.56
C ILE A 142 16.19 0.91 9.31
N LEU A 143 16.00 -0.38 8.97
CA LEU A 143 16.69 -1.51 9.57
C LEU A 143 17.52 -2.23 8.52
N THR A 144 18.83 -2.26 8.73
CA THR A 144 19.74 -3.15 8.01
C THR A 144 19.59 -4.54 8.61
N MET A 145 18.61 -5.31 8.15
CA MET A 145 18.39 -6.68 8.63
C MET A 145 19.52 -7.58 8.13
N ARG A 146 20.62 -7.67 8.87
CA ARG A 146 21.54 -8.81 8.79
C ARG A 146 20.80 -10.05 9.32
N LYS A 147 20.46 -10.97 8.41
CA LYS A 147 20.12 -12.39 8.60
C LYS A 147 19.35 -12.78 9.89
N LYS A 148 18.17 -13.39 9.67
CA LYS A 148 17.63 -14.47 10.51
C LYS A 148 16.59 -14.19 11.61
N ASN A 149 15.72 -13.20 11.47
CA ASN A 149 14.48 -13.27 12.24
C ASN A 149 13.26 -13.23 11.33
N ARG A 150 12.81 -14.42 10.87
CA ARG A 150 11.64 -14.62 9.99
C ARG A 150 10.28 -14.28 10.65
N ILE A 151 10.24 -13.98 11.94
CA ILE A 151 8.99 -13.76 12.69
C ILE A 151 8.46 -12.33 12.47
N PHE A 152 9.35 -11.35 12.27
CA PHE A 152 8.98 -9.97 11.91
C PHE A 152 9.53 -9.60 10.54
N SER A 153 9.04 -10.25 9.47
CA SER A 153 9.35 -9.77 8.12
C SER A 153 8.56 -8.49 7.84
N MET A 154 8.97 -7.39 8.51
CA MET A 154 8.57 -6.06 8.06
C MET A 154 9.23 -5.83 6.69
N PRO A 155 8.47 -5.40 5.65
CA PRO A 155 9.08 -4.92 4.43
C PRO A 155 10.07 -3.82 4.82
N SER A 156 11.21 -3.74 4.13
CA SER A 156 12.24 -2.73 4.37
C SER A 156 11.67 -1.33 4.06
N THR A 157 11.00 -0.76 5.06
CA THR A 157 10.38 0.57 4.93
C THR A 157 11.50 1.61 4.81
N PRO A 158 11.47 2.49 3.81
CA PRO A 158 12.40 3.59 3.69
C PRO A 158 12.39 4.47 4.96
N ARG A 159 13.54 5.05 5.30
CA ARG A 159 13.68 5.90 6.50
C ARG A 159 12.66 7.04 6.52
N LEU A 160 12.47 7.72 5.39
CA LEU A 160 11.51 8.83 5.30
C LEU A 160 10.09 8.40 5.66
N GLN A 161 9.61 7.28 5.10
CA GLN A 161 8.28 6.77 5.43
C GLN A 161 8.18 6.39 6.91
N ALA A 162 9.23 5.79 7.47
CA ALA A 162 9.24 5.42 8.87
C ALA A 162 9.27 6.64 9.81
N ILE A 163 10.00 7.70 9.46
CA ILE A 163 10.00 8.98 10.20
C ILE A 163 8.60 9.59 10.18
N ILE A 164 7.96 9.68 9.01
CA ILE A 164 6.59 10.19 8.87
C ILE A 164 5.62 9.41 9.76
N ILE A 165 5.67 8.08 9.71
CA ILE A 165 4.84 7.20 10.52
C ILE A 165 5.11 7.40 12.02
N SER A 166 6.38 7.52 12.41
CA SER A 166 6.74 7.75 13.82
C SER A 166 6.21 9.09 14.33
N ILE A 167 6.34 10.16 13.53
CA ILE A 167 5.78 11.48 13.87
C ILE A 167 4.26 11.40 14.00
N TYR A 168 3.58 10.72 13.07
CA TYR A 168 2.13 10.49 13.15
C TYR A 168 1.74 9.82 14.46
N PHE A 169 2.41 8.73 14.86
CA PHE A 169 2.13 8.06 16.13
C PHE A 169 2.41 8.93 17.35
N ILE A 170 3.51 9.70 17.33
CA ILE A 170 3.82 10.64 18.43
C ILE A 170 2.71 11.69 18.56
N ILE A 171 2.29 12.29 17.44
CA ILE A 171 1.19 13.26 17.44
C ILE A 171 -0.10 12.60 17.94
N SER A 172 -0.50 11.43 17.43
CA SER A 172 -1.70 10.71 17.86
C SER A 172 -1.70 10.42 19.37
N ILE A 173 -0.57 9.92 19.91
CA ILE A 173 -0.41 9.66 21.35
C ILE A 173 -0.49 10.95 22.16
N VAL A 174 0.18 12.03 21.73
CA VAL A 174 0.14 13.32 22.43
C VAL A 174 -1.29 13.84 22.46
N LEU A 175 -1.98 13.89 21.30
CA LEU A 175 -3.36 14.36 21.21
C LEU A 175 -4.34 13.49 22.02
N MET A 176 -4.02 12.21 22.18
CA MET A 176 -4.80 11.28 23.00
C MET A 176 -4.60 11.49 24.49
N CYS A 177 -3.43 11.95 24.94
CA CYS A 177 -3.06 11.99 26.37
C CYS A 177 -3.18 13.37 27.03
N VAL A 178 -3.20 14.46 26.24
CA VAL A 178 -3.11 15.82 26.80
C VAL A 178 -4.48 16.45 27.05
N ASP A 179 -4.49 17.42 27.98
CA ASP A 179 -5.49 18.45 28.09
C ASP A 179 -6.89 17.95 28.47
N TYR A 180 -6.95 16.98 29.38
CA TYR A 180 -8.16 16.57 30.04
C TYR A 180 -8.41 17.41 31.29
N HIS A 181 -9.54 18.08 31.37
CA HIS A 181 -9.97 18.80 32.57
C HIS A 181 -11.17 18.08 33.18
N ALA A 182 -11.03 17.62 34.42
CA ALA A 182 -12.07 16.91 35.14
C ALA A 182 -12.07 17.32 36.61
N PHE A 183 -13.24 17.55 37.20
CA PHE A 183 -13.42 17.97 38.60
C PHE A 183 -14.52 17.15 39.28
N SER A 184 -14.57 17.15 40.62
CA SER A 184 -15.38 16.24 41.42
C SER A 184 -16.84 16.62 41.55
N GLU A 185 -17.16 17.89 41.42
CA GLU A 185 -18.52 18.45 41.62
C GLU A 185 -19.26 18.71 40.32
N ASN A 186 -18.91 17.91 39.27
CA ASN A 186 -19.51 18.05 37.95
C ASN A 186 -20.98 17.62 37.95
N LEU A 187 -21.86 18.38 37.30
CA LEU A 187 -23.30 18.06 37.27
C LEU A 187 -23.67 16.94 36.31
N TYR A 188 -22.84 16.66 35.29
CA TYR A 188 -23.10 15.60 34.33
C TYR A 188 -22.52 14.22 34.74
N PHE A 189 -21.60 14.21 35.70
CA PHE A 189 -20.92 12.99 36.11
C PHE A 189 -20.85 12.85 37.61
N THR A 190 -21.24 11.67 38.11
CA THR A 190 -21.22 11.38 39.56
C THR A 190 -19.80 11.34 40.13
N LYS A 191 -18.79 11.00 39.31
CA LYS A 191 -17.40 10.86 39.74
C LYS A 191 -16.43 11.40 38.70
N LYS A 192 -15.38 12.08 39.15
CA LYS A 192 -14.26 12.51 38.30
C LYS A 192 -13.70 11.40 37.42
N SER A 193 -13.66 10.15 37.90
CA SER A 193 -13.16 9.02 37.11
C SER A 193 -14.08 8.66 35.95
N THR A 194 -15.41 8.77 36.09
CA THR A 194 -16.37 8.49 35.02
C THR A 194 -16.33 9.60 33.96
N GLN A 195 -16.21 10.86 34.39
CA GLN A 195 -15.96 12.00 33.50
C GLN A 195 -14.72 11.77 32.62
N LEU A 196 -13.61 11.35 33.24
CA LEU A 196 -12.37 11.09 32.51
C LEU A 196 -12.52 9.95 31.50
N TRP A 197 -13.18 8.83 31.85
CA TRP A 197 -13.45 7.75 30.93
C TRP A 197 -14.32 8.19 29.74
N ARG A 198 -15.33 9.01 29.98
CA ARG A 198 -16.15 9.58 28.89
C ARG A 198 -15.30 10.40 27.93
N TYR A 199 -14.48 11.32 28.43
CA TYR A 199 -13.65 12.18 27.61
C TYR A 199 -12.58 11.40 26.81
N ILE A 200 -11.98 10.36 27.41
CA ILE A 200 -11.06 9.46 26.73
C ILE A 200 -11.76 8.70 25.59
N GLY A 201 -12.96 8.18 25.86
CA GLY A 201 -13.75 7.46 24.86
C GLY A 201 -14.11 8.37 23.69
N ASP A 202 -14.67 9.53 23.95
CA ASP A 202 -15.08 10.48 22.92
C ASP A 202 -13.91 10.94 22.05
N ARG A 203 -12.75 11.22 22.67
CA ARG A 203 -11.54 11.62 21.94
C ARG A 203 -11.01 10.52 21.06
N ALA A 204 -10.93 9.29 21.57
CA ALA A 204 -10.47 8.14 20.80
C ALA A 204 -11.39 7.91 19.58
N GLY A 205 -12.71 7.99 19.74
CA GLY A 205 -13.66 7.91 18.64
C GLY A 205 -13.48 9.01 17.60
N ALA A 206 -13.30 10.26 18.06
CA ALA A 206 -13.08 11.40 17.17
C ALA A 206 -11.78 11.29 16.37
N LEU A 207 -10.68 10.80 16.95
CA LEU A 207 -9.43 10.57 16.22
C LEU A 207 -9.62 9.49 15.13
N VAL A 208 -10.34 8.40 15.42
CA VAL A 208 -10.63 7.35 14.44
C VAL A 208 -11.44 7.89 13.27
N ILE A 209 -12.55 8.57 13.54
CA ILE A 209 -13.46 9.02 12.47
C ILE A 209 -12.78 10.01 11.53
N ASN A 210 -11.94 10.90 12.05
CA ASN A 210 -11.16 11.84 11.23
C ASN A 210 -10.09 11.16 10.38
N ASN A 211 -9.52 10.05 10.82
CA ASN A 211 -8.54 9.27 10.06
C ASN A 211 -9.18 8.44 8.93
N LEU A 212 -10.49 8.11 9.00
CA LEU A 212 -11.13 7.24 8.02
C LEU A 212 -11.05 7.75 6.57
N PRO A 213 -11.40 8.99 6.24
CA PRO A 213 -11.33 9.49 4.86
C PRO A 213 -9.91 9.39 4.28
N VAL A 214 -8.89 9.73 5.07
CA VAL A 214 -7.48 9.65 4.66
C VAL A 214 -7.07 8.20 4.44
N MET A 215 -7.45 7.31 5.35
CA MET A 215 -7.16 5.87 5.25
C MET A 215 -7.81 5.25 4.01
N TRP A 216 -9.05 5.60 3.69
CA TRP A 216 -9.75 5.13 2.48
C TRP A 216 -9.09 5.67 1.22
N LEU A 217 -8.73 6.96 1.19
CA LEU A 217 -8.05 7.59 0.07
C LEU A 217 -6.72 6.89 -0.25
N PHE A 218 -5.94 6.55 0.78
CA PHE A 218 -4.63 5.89 0.60
C PHE A 218 -4.74 4.42 0.17
N ALA A 219 -5.91 3.79 0.27
CA ALA A 219 -6.16 2.42 -0.17
C ALA A 219 -6.52 2.29 -1.65
N THR A 220 -6.86 3.39 -2.34
CA THR A 220 -7.37 3.36 -3.72
C THR A 220 -6.24 3.34 -4.76
N ARG A 221 -6.44 2.56 -5.84
CA ARG A 221 -5.47 2.46 -6.96
C ARG A 221 -5.54 3.66 -7.91
N ASN A 222 -6.75 4.22 -8.09
CA ASN A 222 -7.00 5.39 -8.93
C ASN A 222 -7.05 6.65 -8.08
N ASN A 223 -5.96 6.90 -7.35
CA ASN A 223 -5.82 8.02 -6.44
C ASN A 223 -5.12 9.19 -7.14
N LEU A 224 -5.75 10.35 -7.15
CA LEU A 224 -5.17 11.57 -7.69
C LEU A 224 -3.82 11.93 -7.04
N LEU A 225 -3.67 11.59 -5.76
CA LEU A 225 -2.43 11.86 -5.00
C LEU A 225 -1.20 11.14 -5.58
N LEU A 226 -1.37 9.98 -6.24
CA LEU A 226 -0.27 9.29 -6.94
C LEU A 226 0.35 10.18 -8.02
N TRP A 227 -0.47 10.90 -8.78
CA TRP A 227 -0.01 11.77 -9.84
C TRP A 227 0.57 13.07 -9.30
N VAL A 228 -0.11 13.66 -8.34
CA VAL A 228 0.28 14.96 -7.78
C VAL A 228 1.60 14.85 -7.01
N THR A 229 1.77 13.82 -6.19
CA THR A 229 3.00 13.60 -5.40
C THR A 229 4.10 12.87 -6.18
N GLY A 230 3.75 12.15 -7.25
CA GLY A 230 4.67 11.25 -7.95
C GLY A 230 5.11 10.03 -7.13
N TRP A 231 4.45 9.76 -5.99
CA TRP A 231 4.73 8.57 -5.17
C TRP A 231 4.02 7.34 -5.72
N ASP A 232 4.57 6.18 -5.45
CA ASP A 232 3.97 4.90 -5.83
C ASP A 232 2.81 4.49 -4.91
N PHE A 233 1.97 3.59 -5.39
CA PHE A 233 0.87 3.03 -4.61
C PHE A 233 1.36 2.30 -3.34
N ALA A 234 2.56 1.68 -3.37
CA ALA A 234 3.11 0.97 -2.23
C ALA A 234 3.41 1.92 -1.05
N THR A 235 3.79 3.17 -1.32
CA THR A 235 3.98 4.22 -0.32
C THR A 235 2.68 4.55 0.39
N PHE A 236 1.61 4.88 -0.36
CA PHE A 236 0.30 5.17 0.23
C PHE A 236 -0.30 3.97 0.96
N ASN A 237 -0.16 2.77 0.41
CA ASN A 237 -0.58 1.54 1.05
C ASN A 237 0.20 1.26 2.36
N THR A 238 1.45 1.71 2.45
CA THR A 238 2.21 1.66 3.71
C THR A 238 1.59 2.60 4.75
N PHE A 239 1.24 3.83 4.40
CA PHE A 239 0.53 4.76 5.29
C PHE A 239 -0.85 4.23 5.69
N HIS A 240 -1.65 3.74 4.73
CA HIS A 240 -2.93 3.07 5.00
C HIS A 240 -2.82 1.99 6.09
N ARG A 241 -1.84 1.11 5.97
CA ARG A 241 -1.62 0.03 6.95
C ARG A 241 -1.27 0.53 8.35
N TRP A 242 -0.53 1.63 8.48
CA TRP A 242 -0.13 2.16 9.78
C TRP A 242 -1.24 3.00 10.40
N ILE A 243 -1.97 3.79 9.62
CA ILE A 243 -3.19 4.49 10.07
C ILE A 243 -4.22 3.46 10.57
N GLY A 244 -4.45 2.38 9.82
CA GLY A 244 -5.38 1.32 10.22
C GLY A 244 -5.01 0.65 11.55
N ARG A 245 -3.71 0.49 11.87
CA ARG A 245 -3.26 -0.01 13.17
C ARG A 245 -3.51 1.00 14.30
N ALA A 246 -3.27 2.30 14.05
CA ALA A 246 -3.59 3.34 15.01
C ALA A 246 -5.10 3.37 15.29
N CYS A 247 -5.93 3.39 14.24
CA CYS A 247 -7.39 3.33 14.38
C CYS A 247 -7.88 2.08 15.14
N ALA A 248 -7.24 0.91 14.93
CA ALA A 248 -7.60 -0.29 15.68
C ALA A 248 -7.29 -0.19 17.17
N ILE A 249 -6.22 0.47 17.56
CA ILE A 249 -5.87 0.73 18.97
C ILE A 249 -6.83 1.78 19.55
N GLU A 250 -7.06 2.86 18.83
CA GLU A 250 -7.93 3.96 19.26
C GLU A 250 -9.39 3.51 19.40
N ILE A 251 -9.92 2.70 18.45
CA ILE A 251 -11.30 2.20 18.54
C ILE A 251 -11.47 1.17 19.68
N PHE A 252 -10.45 0.36 19.94
CA PHE A 252 -10.45 -0.52 21.10
C PHE A 252 -10.50 0.29 22.41
N LEU A 253 -9.70 1.36 22.49
CA LEU A 253 -9.71 2.27 23.64
C LEU A 253 -11.04 2.99 23.78
N HIS A 254 -11.65 3.46 22.65
CA HIS A 254 -12.98 4.05 22.63
C HIS A 254 -14.02 3.10 23.22
N GLY A 255 -14.16 1.91 22.66
CA GLY A 255 -15.15 0.93 23.13
C GLY A 255 -14.95 0.54 24.59
N MET A 256 -13.70 0.34 25.01
CA MET A 256 -13.38 0.03 26.42
C MET A 256 -13.76 1.20 27.35
N ALA A 257 -13.38 2.42 26.98
CA ALA A 257 -13.61 3.60 27.80
C ALA A 257 -15.13 3.90 27.95
N VAL A 258 -15.88 3.80 26.85
CA VAL A 258 -17.32 4.02 26.85
C VAL A 258 -18.05 2.94 27.65
N CYS A 259 -17.68 1.65 27.51
CA CYS A 259 -18.23 0.59 28.33
C CYS A 259 -17.97 0.80 29.84
N ILE A 260 -16.74 1.20 30.21
CA ILE A 260 -16.38 1.47 31.61
C ILE A 260 -17.18 2.68 32.14
N TYR A 261 -17.29 3.73 31.34
CA TYR A 261 -18.09 4.92 31.68
C TYR A 261 -19.55 4.53 31.93
N GLN A 262 -20.21 3.91 30.96
CA GLN A 262 -21.62 3.55 31.03
C GLN A 262 -21.91 2.61 32.21
N TYR A 263 -21.07 1.60 32.42
CA TYR A 263 -21.23 0.67 33.53
C TYR A 263 -21.07 1.33 34.90
N LYS A 264 -20.10 2.26 35.04
CA LYS A 264 -19.86 2.95 36.32
C LYS A 264 -20.85 4.04 36.63
N GLU A 265 -21.40 4.72 35.62
CA GLU A 265 -22.36 5.82 35.78
C GLU A 265 -23.78 5.27 35.96
N LEU A 266 -24.19 4.35 35.08
CA LEU A 266 -25.57 3.85 35.03
C LEU A 266 -25.79 2.55 35.82
N GLY A 267 -24.74 1.79 36.15
CA GLY A 267 -24.87 0.48 36.76
C GLY A 267 -25.35 -0.61 35.79
N THR A 268 -25.44 -1.84 36.30
CA THR A 268 -25.81 -3.01 35.47
C THR A 268 -27.25 -2.96 34.98
N GLU A 269 -28.15 -2.35 35.71
CA GLU A 269 -29.57 -2.29 35.40
C GLU A 269 -29.84 -1.50 34.09
N TYR A 270 -29.13 -0.41 33.88
CA TYR A 270 -29.26 0.42 32.69
C TYR A 270 -28.25 0.06 31.61
N PHE A 271 -27.06 -0.43 31.96
CA PHE A 271 -26.02 -0.80 30.97
C PHE A 271 -26.43 -1.97 30.07
N LEU A 272 -27.12 -3.00 30.63
CA LEU A 272 -27.52 -4.16 29.84
C LEU A 272 -28.58 -3.85 28.77
N PRO A 273 -29.60 -3.01 29.00
CA PRO A 273 -30.53 -2.59 27.96
C PRO A 273 -29.89 -1.88 26.77
N LEU A 274 -28.80 -1.13 26.93
CA LEU A 274 -28.08 -0.46 25.84
C LEU A 274 -27.68 -1.41 24.70
N TRP A 275 -27.46 -2.69 25.01
CA TRP A 275 -27.14 -3.70 24.00
C TRP A 275 -28.29 -4.03 23.04
N LYS A 276 -29.49 -3.48 23.26
CA LYS A 276 -30.65 -3.57 22.37
C LYS A 276 -30.79 -2.33 21.49
N ASP A 277 -30.11 -1.23 21.82
CA ASP A 277 -30.19 0.01 21.09
C ASP A 277 -29.38 -0.07 19.80
N VAL A 278 -29.96 0.38 18.70
CA VAL A 278 -29.40 0.22 17.35
C VAL A 278 -28.05 0.91 17.22
N ASP A 279 -27.94 2.12 17.72
CA ASP A 279 -26.72 2.92 17.71
C ASP A 279 -25.59 2.23 18.50
N TRP A 280 -25.91 1.65 19.66
CA TRP A 280 -24.95 0.95 20.49
C TRP A 280 -24.38 -0.29 19.80
N TYR A 281 -25.23 -1.26 19.40
CA TYR A 281 -24.72 -2.49 18.81
C TYR A 281 -24.11 -2.27 17.42
N MET A 282 -24.55 -1.24 16.66
CA MET A 282 -23.92 -0.86 15.39
C MET A 282 -22.56 -0.22 15.59
N GLY A 283 -22.34 0.51 16.67
CA GLY A 283 -21.03 0.94 17.12
C GLY A 283 -20.09 -0.25 17.41
N VAL A 284 -20.60 -1.28 18.06
CA VAL A 284 -19.84 -2.52 18.28
C VAL A 284 -19.53 -3.23 16.97
N VAL A 285 -20.46 -3.30 16.01
CA VAL A 285 -20.22 -3.85 14.67
C VAL A 285 -19.11 -3.09 13.95
N ALA A 286 -19.13 -1.76 14.00
CA ALA A 286 -18.09 -0.92 13.39
C ALA A 286 -16.71 -1.16 14.04
N ALA A 287 -16.65 -1.17 15.38
CA ALA A 287 -15.42 -1.39 16.14
C ALA A 287 -14.83 -2.78 15.89
N CYS A 288 -15.65 -3.83 15.97
CA CYS A 288 -15.24 -5.18 15.66
C CYS A 288 -14.75 -5.33 14.22
N SER A 289 -15.40 -4.65 13.26
CA SER A 289 -14.98 -4.66 11.86
C SER A 289 -13.58 -4.09 11.68
N ILE A 290 -13.24 -2.95 12.30
CA ILE A 290 -11.90 -2.34 12.23
C ILE A 290 -10.84 -3.25 12.87
N ILE A 291 -11.13 -3.81 14.03
CA ILE A 291 -10.22 -4.70 14.76
C ILE A 291 -9.96 -5.97 13.94
N LEU A 292 -11.03 -6.63 13.45
CA LEU A 292 -10.92 -7.84 12.65
C LEU A 292 -10.20 -7.60 11.33
N MET A 293 -10.50 -6.49 10.61
CA MET A 293 -9.75 -6.10 9.40
C MET A 293 -8.26 -6.01 9.68
N THR A 294 -7.86 -5.43 10.81
CA THR A 294 -6.45 -5.26 11.17
C THR A 294 -5.79 -6.59 11.50
N LEU A 295 -6.47 -7.48 12.22
CA LEU A 295 -5.98 -8.82 12.55
C LEU A 295 -5.82 -9.70 11.30
N PHE A 296 -6.84 -9.74 10.43
CA PHE A 296 -6.78 -10.48 9.17
C PHE A 296 -5.77 -9.91 8.17
N ALA A 297 -5.46 -8.60 8.26
CA ALA A 297 -4.41 -7.96 7.45
C ALA A 297 -2.98 -8.28 7.93
N SER A 298 -2.81 -9.15 8.93
CA SER A 298 -1.49 -9.58 9.40
C SER A 298 -0.68 -10.26 8.28
N ALA A 299 0.65 -10.10 8.33
CA ALA A 299 1.52 -10.58 7.26
C ALA A 299 1.43 -12.10 6.99
N PRO A 300 1.29 -12.99 7.99
CA PRO A 300 1.11 -14.42 7.74
C PRO A 300 -0.15 -14.74 6.94
N ILE A 301 -1.30 -14.20 7.35
CA ILE A 301 -2.61 -14.46 6.70
C ILE A 301 -2.60 -13.89 5.27
N ARG A 302 -2.17 -12.64 5.11
CA ARG A 302 -2.11 -11.99 3.81
C ARG A 302 -1.20 -12.70 2.80
N LYS A 303 -0.09 -13.32 3.27
CA LYS A 303 0.83 -14.04 2.39
C LYS A 303 0.32 -15.44 2.01
N SER A 304 -0.46 -16.09 2.87
CA SER A 304 -0.94 -17.46 2.63
C SER A 304 -2.22 -17.49 1.81
N VAL A 305 -3.17 -16.57 2.06
CA VAL A 305 -4.51 -16.56 1.47
C VAL A 305 -4.95 -15.15 1.05
N TYR A 306 -4.16 -14.54 0.15
CA TYR A 306 -4.34 -13.12 -0.25
C TYR A 306 -5.76 -12.80 -0.75
N ASP A 307 -6.33 -13.65 -1.59
CA ASP A 307 -7.65 -13.40 -2.19
C ASP A 307 -8.76 -13.43 -1.14
N LEU A 308 -8.71 -14.42 -0.23
CA LEU A 308 -9.65 -14.49 0.89
C LEU A 308 -9.50 -13.29 1.84
N PHE A 309 -8.24 -12.92 2.14
CA PHE A 309 -7.97 -11.72 2.92
C PHE A 309 -8.64 -10.49 2.29
N LEU A 310 -8.50 -10.29 0.98
CA LEU A 310 -9.03 -9.10 0.30
C LEU A 310 -10.57 -9.05 0.35
N ILE A 311 -11.25 -10.19 0.16
CA ILE A 311 -12.71 -10.29 0.25
C ILE A 311 -13.19 -9.97 1.66
N VAL A 312 -12.60 -10.63 2.66
CA VAL A 312 -12.96 -10.44 4.07
C VAL A 312 -12.73 -8.99 4.51
N HIS A 313 -11.58 -8.42 4.11
CA HIS A 313 -11.24 -7.03 4.43
C HIS A 313 -12.25 -6.03 3.82
N GLN A 314 -12.64 -6.21 2.55
CA GLN A 314 -13.63 -5.35 1.91
C GLN A 314 -15.04 -5.53 2.51
N SER A 315 -15.42 -6.75 2.88
CA SER A 315 -16.71 -7.02 3.54
C SER A 315 -16.80 -6.32 4.90
N PHE A 316 -15.75 -6.42 5.71
CA PHE A 316 -15.69 -5.69 6.98
C PHE A 316 -15.62 -4.18 6.80
N ALA A 317 -14.98 -3.68 5.73
CA ALA A 317 -14.98 -2.26 5.44
C ALA A 317 -16.40 -1.72 5.14
N VAL A 318 -17.21 -2.49 4.41
CA VAL A 318 -18.64 -2.15 4.19
C VAL A 318 -19.41 -2.24 5.49
N ALA A 319 -19.23 -3.32 6.27
CA ALA A 319 -19.90 -3.47 7.58
C ALA A 319 -19.54 -2.33 8.54
N CYS A 320 -18.28 -1.88 8.53
CA CYS A 320 -17.84 -0.71 9.31
C CYS A 320 -18.60 0.56 8.91
N LEU A 321 -18.72 0.88 7.60
CA LEU A 321 -19.44 2.06 7.15
C LEU A 321 -20.93 1.99 7.48
N VAL A 322 -21.56 0.82 7.35
CA VAL A 322 -22.96 0.62 7.74
C VAL A 322 -23.12 0.78 9.25
N GLY A 323 -22.22 0.19 10.05
CA GLY A 323 -22.24 0.36 11.51
C GLY A 323 -22.11 1.82 11.93
N LEU A 324 -21.16 2.55 11.33
CA LEU A 324 -20.96 3.97 11.60
C LEU A 324 -22.16 4.83 11.17
N TRP A 325 -22.85 4.49 10.09
CA TRP A 325 -24.04 5.21 9.64
C TRP A 325 -25.14 5.25 10.70
N TYR A 326 -25.33 4.17 11.44
CA TYR A 326 -26.31 4.10 12.53
C TYR A 326 -25.76 4.57 13.89
N HIS A 327 -24.44 4.49 14.11
CA HIS A 327 -23.82 4.83 15.39
C HIS A 327 -23.56 6.34 15.54
N LEU A 328 -23.08 7.01 14.50
CA LEU A 328 -22.59 8.39 14.60
C LEU A 328 -23.66 9.47 14.88
N PRO A 329 -24.94 9.31 14.48
CA PRO A 329 -25.96 10.35 14.74
C PRO A 329 -26.16 10.68 16.22
N VAL A 330 -25.82 9.76 17.13
CA VAL A 330 -25.92 9.95 18.59
C VAL A 330 -25.04 11.10 19.10
N ASP A 331 -23.85 11.29 18.51
CA ASP A 331 -22.91 12.36 18.90
C ASP A 331 -23.12 13.67 18.10
N GLY A 332 -24.10 13.69 17.20
CA GLY A 332 -24.47 14.82 16.36
C GLY A 332 -24.36 14.53 14.84
N PRO A 333 -25.15 15.25 14.02
CA PRO A 333 -25.23 15.01 12.57
C PRO A 333 -23.91 15.29 11.85
N ASP A 334 -23.02 16.09 12.40
CA ASP A 334 -21.75 16.48 11.79
C ASP A 334 -20.80 15.31 11.60
N TYR A 335 -20.84 14.32 12.47
CA TYR A 335 -19.96 13.14 12.35
C TYR A 335 -20.30 12.23 11.18
N VAL A 336 -21.56 12.17 10.76
CA VAL A 336 -21.99 11.40 9.58
C VAL A 336 -21.32 11.93 8.31
N ASN A 337 -20.95 13.20 8.27
CA ASN A 337 -20.27 13.83 7.14
C ASN A 337 -18.92 13.21 6.83
N PHE A 338 -18.23 12.54 7.76
CA PHE A 338 -16.98 11.81 7.52
C PHE A 338 -17.16 10.51 6.75
N ILE A 339 -18.37 9.95 6.68
CA ILE A 339 -18.68 8.74 5.91
C ILE A 339 -18.72 9.03 4.42
N TRP A 340 -19.25 10.19 4.01
CA TRP A 340 -19.41 10.55 2.60
C TRP A 340 -18.12 10.57 1.80
N PRO A 341 -17.00 11.15 2.29
CA PRO A 341 -15.71 11.05 1.60
C PRO A 341 -15.23 9.61 1.40
N CYS A 342 -15.45 8.72 2.37
CA CYS A 342 -15.09 7.30 2.24
C CYS A 342 -15.88 6.64 1.11
N ILE A 343 -17.20 6.85 1.06
CA ILE A 343 -18.08 6.33 0.01
C ILE A 343 -17.70 6.92 -1.34
N ALA A 344 -17.50 8.24 -1.42
CA ALA A 344 -17.16 8.94 -2.66
C ALA A 344 -15.84 8.44 -3.26
N VAL A 345 -14.79 8.36 -2.45
CA VAL A 345 -13.45 7.88 -2.87
C VAL A 345 -13.51 6.43 -3.34
N TRP A 346 -14.21 5.57 -2.62
CA TRP A 346 -14.36 4.16 -2.99
C TRP A 346 -15.17 3.99 -4.27
N SER A 347 -16.29 4.69 -4.39
CA SER A 347 -17.15 4.66 -5.58
C SER A 347 -16.43 5.20 -6.80
N PHE A 348 -15.68 6.30 -6.67
CA PHE A 348 -14.86 6.88 -7.71
C PHE A 348 -13.80 5.88 -8.22
N ASP A 349 -13.06 5.24 -7.32
CA ASP A 349 -12.07 4.22 -7.70
C ASP A 349 -12.72 3.06 -8.49
N ARG A 350 -13.88 2.58 -8.05
CA ARG A 350 -14.63 1.51 -8.75
C ARG A 350 -15.13 1.97 -10.11
N LEU A 351 -15.69 3.18 -10.18
CA LEU A 351 -16.17 3.76 -11.44
C LEU A 351 -15.03 3.88 -12.47
N VAL A 352 -13.90 4.44 -12.06
CA VAL A 352 -12.72 4.56 -12.96
C VAL A 352 -12.25 3.20 -13.46
N ARG A 353 -12.24 2.16 -12.61
CA ARG A 353 -11.90 0.78 -13.03
C ARG A 353 -12.88 0.24 -14.05
N ILE A 354 -14.17 0.39 -13.81
CA ILE A 354 -15.22 -0.05 -14.74
C ILE A 354 -15.08 0.66 -16.09
N VAL A 355 -14.91 1.99 -16.07
CA VAL A 355 -14.70 2.78 -17.29
C VAL A 355 -13.46 2.31 -18.05
N ARG A 356 -12.33 2.08 -17.37
CA ARG A 356 -11.11 1.56 -18.00
C ARG A 356 -11.34 0.16 -18.61
N LEU A 357 -11.97 -0.74 -17.86
CA LEU A 357 -12.27 -2.09 -18.36
C LEU A 357 -13.18 -2.04 -19.61
N LEU A 358 -14.21 -1.22 -19.61
CA LEU A 358 -15.13 -1.09 -20.74
C LEU A 358 -14.50 -0.41 -21.96
N THR A 359 -13.70 0.63 -21.74
CA THR A 359 -13.13 1.42 -22.85
C THR A 359 -11.91 0.78 -23.49
N TRP A 360 -11.07 0.09 -22.71
CA TRP A 360 -9.80 -0.45 -23.20
C TRP A 360 -9.90 -1.87 -23.75
N ASN A 361 -10.80 -2.68 -23.20
CA ASN A 361 -10.88 -4.10 -23.51
C ASN A 361 -11.90 -4.45 -24.64
N LYS A 362 -12.12 -3.54 -25.59
CA LYS A 362 -12.99 -3.81 -26.75
C LYS A 362 -12.61 -5.13 -27.45
N PHE A 363 -11.32 -5.50 -27.40
CA PHE A 363 -10.76 -6.69 -28.04
C PHE A 363 -10.35 -7.78 -27.05
N ALA A 364 -10.92 -7.83 -25.84
CA ALA A 364 -10.57 -8.83 -24.82
C ALA A 364 -10.70 -10.28 -25.31
N SER A 365 -11.60 -10.54 -26.26
CA SER A 365 -11.77 -11.85 -26.92
C SER A 365 -10.57 -12.28 -27.77
N TYR A 366 -9.65 -11.38 -28.08
CA TYR A 366 -8.44 -11.65 -28.87
C TYR A 366 -7.19 -11.85 -28.00
N SER A 367 -7.35 -12.05 -26.71
CA SER A 367 -6.22 -12.44 -25.85
C SER A 367 -5.77 -13.86 -26.16
N SER A 368 -4.47 -14.06 -26.24
CA SER A 368 -3.85 -15.37 -26.45
C SER A 368 -2.78 -15.62 -25.39
N ALA A 369 -2.66 -16.86 -24.96
CA ALA A 369 -1.65 -17.29 -24.01
C ALA A 369 -0.91 -18.53 -24.51
N GLU A 370 0.41 -18.52 -24.35
CA GLU A 370 1.30 -19.62 -24.69
C GLU A 370 2.05 -20.05 -23.42
N TYR A 371 2.02 -21.33 -23.08
CA TYR A 371 2.73 -21.87 -21.93
C TYR A 371 3.99 -22.61 -22.38
N ASN A 372 5.16 -22.10 -21.95
CA ASN A 372 6.42 -22.80 -22.11
C ASN A 372 6.66 -23.71 -20.89
N ARG A 373 6.68 -25.03 -21.10
CA ARG A 373 6.81 -26.04 -20.03
C ARG A 373 8.19 -25.99 -19.38
N ASP A 374 9.25 -25.91 -20.18
CA ASP A 374 10.63 -25.97 -19.70
C ASP A 374 11.00 -24.74 -18.88
N GLY A 375 10.60 -23.56 -19.35
CA GLY A 375 10.79 -22.29 -18.64
C GLY A 375 9.80 -22.05 -17.51
N ASN A 376 8.71 -22.84 -17.42
CA ASN A 376 7.58 -22.64 -16.49
C ASN A 376 7.02 -21.21 -16.53
N VAL A 377 6.84 -20.70 -17.75
CA VAL A 377 6.39 -19.32 -18.01
C VAL A 377 5.23 -19.29 -18.99
N ILE A 378 4.29 -18.40 -18.76
CA ILE A 378 3.18 -18.10 -19.67
C ILE A 378 3.50 -16.76 -20.33
N GLN A 379 3.52 -16.74 -21.67
CA GLN A 379 3.48 -15.50 -22.43
C GLN A 379 2.02 -15.18 -22.73
N LEU A 380 1.53 -14.08 -22.17
CA LEU A 380 0.19 -13.57 -22.43
C LEU A 380 0.27 -12.38 -23.40
N ARG A 381 -0.51 -12.42 -24.47
CA ARG A 381 -0.70 -11.30 -25.40
C ARG A 381 -2.17 -10.88 -25.38
N THR A 382 -2.43 -9.61 -25.17
CA THR A 382 -3.80 -9.09 -25.15
C THR A 382 -3.91 -7.80 -25.96
N ARG A 383 -4.96 -7.69 -26.77
CA ARG A 383 -5.19 -6.51 -27.60
C ARG A 383 -6.06 -5.52 -26.86
N VAL A 384 -5.60 -4.30 -26.76
CA VAL A 384 -6.33 -3.19 -26.16
C VAL A 384 -6.55 -2.08 -27.18
N ARG A 385 -7.62 -1.30 -26.97
CA ARG A 385 -7.87 -0.11 -27.80
C ARG A 385 -6.71 0.88 -27.58
N ARG A 386 -6.27 1.51 -28.65
CA ARG A 386 -5.21 2.52 -28.59
C ARG A 386 -5.73 3.82 -27.97
N ILE A 387 -5.76 3.90 -26.65
CA ILE A 387 -6.16 5.11 -25.92
C ILE A 387 -4.95 5.84 -25.35
N ALA A 388 -3.90 5.09 -24.96
CA ALA A 388 -2.67 5.63 -24.44
C ALA A 388 -1.46 4.82 -24.94
N SER A 389 -0.30 5.45 -25.06
CA SER A 389 0.94 4.74 -25.32
C SER A 389 1.30 3.90 -24.08
N PRO A 390 1.73 2.65 -24.25
CA PRO A 390 2.28 1.87 -23.15
C PRO A 390 3.46 2.59 -22.51
N CYS A 391 3.60 2.45 -21.21
CA CYS A 391 4.69 3.05 -20.46
C CYS A 391 5.68 1.97 -20.05
N PRO A 392 6.99 2.08 -20.37
CA PRO A 392 7.98 1.10 -19.97
C PRO A 392 8.05 0.96 -18.44
N GLY A 393 8.24 -0.27 -17.96
CA GLY A 393 8.27 -0.56 -16.53
C GLY A 393 6.90 -0.49 -15.82
N SER A 394 5.80 -0.16 -16.53
CA SER A 394 4.46 -0.17 -15.96
C SER A 394 3.92 -1.58 -15.73
N TYR A 395 2.92 -1.69 -14.86
CA TYR A 395 2.20 -2.93 -14.61
C TYR A 395 0.69 -2.75 -14.87
N TYR A 396 0.04 -3.87 -15.16
CA TYR A 396 -1.40 -3.94 -15.43
C TYR A 396 -2.03 -5.00 -14.56
N TYR A 397 -3.26 -4.77 -14.12
CA TYR A 397 -4.06 -5.81 -13.48
C TYR A 397 -4.76 -6.64 -14.54
N VAL A 398 -4.54 -7.94 -14.52
CA VAL A 398 -5.17 -8.90 -15.42
C VAL A 398 -6.34 -9.58 -14.72
N TYR A 399 -7.52 -9.55 -15.35
CA TYR A 399 -8.78 -10.14 -14.89
C TYR A 399 -9.10 -11.39 -15.71
N GLY A 400 -9.48 -12.48 -15.04
CA GLY A 400 -9.91 -13.72 -15.68
C GLY A 400 -11.42 -13.90 -15.61
N TRP A 401 -12.12 -13.81 -16.75
CA TRP A 401 -13.59 -13.85 -16.79
C TRP A 401 -14.22 -15.26 -16.79
N ARG A 402 -13.43 -16.32 -16.86
CA ARG A 402 -13.91 -17.72 -16.94
C ARG A 402 -14.13 -18.40 -15.59
N SER A 403 -13.83 -17.73 -14.50
CA SER A 403 -13.97 -18.25 -13.13
C SER A 403 -15.17 -17.58 -12.46
N LEU A 404 -15.79 -18.28 -11.51
CA LEU A 404 -16.72 -17.68 -10.57
C LEU A 404 -16.10 -16.54 -9.74
N LYS A 405 -14.78 -16.33 -9.90
CA LYS A 405 -14.00 -15.29 -9.25
C LYS A 405 -13.74 -14.08 -10.19
N PHE A 406 -14.78 -13.56 -10.82
CA PHE A 406 -14.69 -12.43 -11.78
C PHE A 406 -14.12 -11.14 -11.19
N TRP A 407 -14.05 -11.05 -9.86
CA TRP A 407 -13.45 -9.92 -9.13
C TRP A 407 -11.94 -10.05 -8.95
N GLU A 408 -11.36 -11.24 -9.21
CA GLU A 408 -9.95 -11.53 -9.02
C GLU A 408 -9.12 -10.82 -10.08
N SER A 409 -8.13 -10.02 -9.65
CA SER A 409 -7.22 -9.32 -10.53
C SER A 409 -5.81 -9.35 -9.98
N HIS A 410 -4.86 -9.72 -10.82
CA HIS A 410 -3.44 -9.82 -10.44
C HIS A 410 -2.58 -8.85 -11.23
N PRO A 411 -1.64 -8.13 -10.60
CA PRO A 411 -0.74 -7.20 -11.27
C PRO A 411 0.39 -7.96 -11.96
N PHE A 412 0.61 -7.66 -13.25
CA PHE A 412 1.74 -8.15 -14.02
C PHE A 412 2.46 -7.00 -14.71
N THR A 413 3.78 -7.02 -14.65
CA THR A 413 4.61 -6.02 -15.31
C THR A 413 4.57 -6.25 -16.82
N LEU A 414 4.40 -5.16 -17.57
CA LEU A 414 4.46 -5.16 -19.03
C LEU A 414 5.86 -5.61 -19.46
N SER A 415 5.93 -6.60 -20.34
CA SER A 415 7.20 -7.10 -20.91
C SER A 415 7.54 -6.45 -22.24
N GLY A 416 6.52 -6.07 -23.00
CA GLY A 416 6.65 -5.42 -24.30
C GLY A 416 5.28 -5.10 -24.89
N TRP A 417 5.28 -4.46 -26.07
CA TRP A 417 4.07 -4.12 -26.81
C TRP A 417 4.31 -4.03 -28.29
N ASN A 418 3.23 -4.23 -29.07
CA ASN A 418 3.22 -3.98 -30.50
C ASN A 418 2.05 -3.05 -30.82
N THR A 419 2.29 -1.95 -31.54
CA THR A 419 1.24 -1.04 -31.97
C THR A 419 0.94 -1.31 -33.46
N VAL A 420 -0.28 -1.78 -33.72
CA VAL A 420 -0.75 -2.07 -35.08
C VAL A 420 -1.70 -0.99 -35.54
N LYS A 421 -1.40 -0.42 -36.70
CA LYS A 421 -2.25 0.55 -37.41
C LYS A 421 -2.51 -0.01 -38.79
N THR A 422 -3.71 -0.52 -39.02
CA THR A 422 -4.24 -0.86 -40.35
C THR A 422 -5.29 0.15 -40.77
N ALA A 423 -5.72 0.12 -42.01
CA ALA A 423 -6.78 1.03 -42.49
C ALA A 423 -8.10 0.87 -41.71
N ASP A 424 -8.39 -0.37 -41.24
CA ASP A 424 -9.64 -0.73 -40.59
C ASP A 424 -9.57 -0.77 -39.06
N GLU A 425 -8.40 -1.04 -38.49
CA GLU A 425 -8.22 -1.21 -37.04
C GLU A 425 -6.94 -0.59 -36.49
N SER A 426 -7.06 0.05 -35.33
CA SER A 426 -5.91 0.53 -34.55
C SER A 426 -5.99 -0.03 -33.15
N TYR A 427 -5.01 -0.88 -32.78
CA TYR A 427 -4.92 -1.47 -31.45
C TYR A 427 -3.46 -1.56 -30.98
N THR A 428 -3.30 -1.72 -29.68
CA THR A 428 -2.01 -2.05 -29.08
C THR A 428 -2.09 -3.46 -28.49
N GLU A 429 -1.16 -4.33 -28.87
CA GLU A 429 -0.99 -5.63 -28.26
C GLU A 429 0.00 -5.51 -27.10
N LEU A 430 -0.49 -5.76 -25.87
CA LEU A 430 0.32 -5.80 -24.67
C LEU A 430 0.82 -7.21 -24.44
N ILE A 431 2.10 -7.35 -24.09
CA ILE A 431 2.78 -8.64 -23.90
C ILE A 431 3.24 -8.74 -22.45
N PHE A 432 2.87 -9.82 -21.77
CA PHE A 432 3.24 -10.12 -20.39
C PHE A 432 3.96 -11.47 -20.32
N LEU A 433 5.01 -11.55 -19.51
CA LEU A 433 5.67 -12.80 -19.13
C LEU A 433 5.31 -13.14 -17.69
N ILE A 434 4.61 -14.23 -17.49
CA ILE A 434 4.03 -14.61 -16.22
C ILE A 434 4.72 -15.91 -15.75
N SER A 435 5.55 -15.81 -14.72
CA SER A 435 6.10 -17.00 -14.05
C SER A 435 4.99 -17.70 -13.28
N VAL A 436 4.82 -19.00 -13.50
CA VAL A 436 3.74 -19.76 -12.87
C VAL A 436 4.04 -19.99 -11.40
N GLN A 437 3.12 -19.53 -10.56
CA GLN A 437 3.11 -19.71 -9.11
C GLN A 437 1.81 -20.46 -8.70
N SER A 438 1.51 -20.53 -7.41
CA SER A 438 0.20 -20.99 -6.90
C SER A 438 -0.93 -19.98 -7.20
N GLY A 439 -2.18 -20.42 -7.15
CA GLY A 439 -3.35 -19.56 -7.33
C GLY A 439 -3.69 -19.29 -8.80
N PHE A 440 -3.95 -18.03 -9.14
CA PHE A 440 -4.40 -17.59 -10.48
C PHE A 440 -3.51 -18.11 -11.62
N THR A 441 -2.20 -17.98 -11.52
CA THR A 441 -1.26 -18.37 -12.57
C THR A 441 -1.22 -19.88 -12.78
N SER A 442 -1.37 -20.68 -11.71
CA SER A 442 -1.52 -22.13 -11.78
C SER A 442 -2.85 -22.55 -12.43
N SER A 443 -3.93 -21.85 -12.08
CA SER A 443 -5.25 -22.06 -12.72
C SER A 443 -5.19 -21.74 -14.23
N LEU A 444 -4.55 -20.63 -14.61
CA LEU A 444 -4.37 -20.26 -16.01
C LEU A 444 -3.56 -21.31 -16.75
N ARG A 445 -2.45 -21.81 -16.15
CA ARG A 445 -1.66 -22.93 -16.71
C ARG A 445 -2.55 -24.18 -16.92
N GLY A 446 -3.36 -24.55 -15.91
CA GLY A 446 -4.26 -25.72 -16.00
C GLY A 446 -5.24 -25.59 -17.15
N GLN A 447 -5.80 -24.40 -17.40
CA GLN A 447 -6.69 -24.14 -18.55
C GLN A 447 -5.96 -24.31 -19.89
N LEU A 448 -4.69 -23.88 -19.97
CA LEU A 448 -3.88 -24.03 -21.18
C LEU A 448 -3.52 -25.48 -21.46
N LEU A 449 -3.32 -26.31 -20.43
CA LEU A 449 -2.98 -27.73 -20.57
C LEU A 449 -4.23 -28.59 -20.85
N ASN A 450 -5.37 -28.35 -20.23
CA ASN A 450 -6.59 -29.17 -20.37
C ASN A 450 -7.24 -29.11 -21.77
N HIS A 451 -6.82 -28.19 -22.63
CA HIS A 451 -7.27 -28.10 -24.01
C HIS A 451 -6.29 -28.74 -25.01
N GLU A 452 -5.31 -29.54 -24.55
CA GLU A 452 -4.42 -30.29 -25.45
C GLU A 452 -5.22 -31.42 -26.11
N SER A 453 -5.48 -31.29 -27.41
CA SER A 453 -5.92 -32.42 -28.24
C SER A 453 -4.74 -33.36 -28.40
N PRO A 454 -4.92 -34.69 -28.31
CA PRO A 454 -3.83 -35.68 -28.38
C PRO A 454 -3.06 -35.70 -29.72
N GLU A 455 -3.50 -34.98 -30.75
CA GLU A 455 -3.00 -35.12 -32.11
C GLU A 455 -2.06 -34.02 -32.62
N THR A 456 -1.77 -32.99 -31.80
CA THR A 456 -0.83 -31.92 -32.20
C THR A 456 0.38 -31.86 -31.29
N ASP A 457 1.46 -32.43 -31.73
CA ASP A 457 2.80 -32.44 -31.10
C ASP A 457 3.49 -31.05 -31.05
N SER A 458 2.77 -29.96 -31.32
CA SER A 458 3.33 -28.63 -31.25
C SER A 458 3.12 -28.04 -29.85
N SER A 459 4.11 -28.22 -28.98
CA SER A 459 4.16 -27.71 -27.58
C SER A 459 4.13 -26.18 -27.42
N SER A 460 3.90 -25.42 -28.49
CA SER A 460 3.94 -23.95 -28.49
C SER A 460 2.78 -23.24 -29.17
N ALA A 461 1.61 -23.89 -29.33
CA ALA A 461 0.46 -23.22 -29.96
C ALA A 461 -0.18 -22.20 -29.02
N ALA A 462 -0.18 -20.92 -29.41
CA ALA A 462 -0.87 -19.85 -28.70
C ALA A 462 -2.38 -20.11 -28.65
N ARG A 463 -2.97 -20.08 -27.44
CA ARG A 463 -4.38 -20.39 -27.20
C ARG A 463 -5.18 -19.16 -26.84
N LYS A 464 -6.46 -19.13 -27.24
CA LYS A 464 -7.36 -18.04 -26.87
C LYS A 464 -7.62 -18.06 -25.36
N ALA A 465 -7.48 -16.89 -24.73
CA ALA A 465 -7.80 -16.66 -23.33
C ALA A 465 -8.77 -15.47 -23.21
N CYS A 466 -9.83 -15.63 -22.42
CA CYS A 466 -10.76 -14.53 -22.16
C CYS A 466 -10.29 -13.73 -20.96
N LEU A 467 -9.49 -12.71 -21.20
CA LEU A 467 -8.84 -11.89 -20.19
C LEU A 467 -9.07 -10.40 -20.48
N SER A 468 -9.14 -9.60 -19.43
CA SER A 468 -9.17 -8.14 -19.53
C SER A 468 -8.04 -7.53 -18.73
N VAL A 469 -7.60 -6.33 -19.10
CA VAL A 469 -6.51 -5.62 -18.45
C VAL A 469 -6.94 -4.23 -18.01
N GLU A 470 -6.40 -3.81 -16.86
CA GLU A 470 -6.59 -2.49 -16.29
C GLU A 470 -5.20 -1.89 -15.98
N GLY A 471 -4.88 -0.73 -16.52
CA GLY A 471 -3.59 -0.04 -16.36
C GLY A 471 -3.46 1.10 -17.36
N PRO A 472 -2.25 1.67 -17.63
CA PRO A 472 -1.00 1.38 -16.91
C PRO A 472 -0.98 1.93 -15.49
N TYR A 473 -0.22 1.27 -14.63
CA TYR A 473 0.12 1.71 -13.28
C TYR A 473 1.64 1.70 -13.12
N GLY A 474 2.15 2.48 -12.19
CA GLY A 474 3.58 2.59 -11.93
C GLY A 474 4.11 4.00 -12.22
N SER A 475 5.39 4.21 -11.99
CA SER A 475 6.05 5.51 -12.16
C SER A 475 6.65 5.67 -13.55
N ASN A 476 6.61 6.89 -14.09
CA ASN A 476 7.31 7.24 -15.31
C ASN A 476 8.80 7.49 -15.00
N PHE A 477 9.61 6.46 -15.14
CA PHE A 477 11.07 6.55 -15.08
C PHE A 477 11.64 6.42 -16.50
N CYS A 478 12.68 7.18 -16.82
CA CYS A 478 13.35 7.11 -18.12
C CYS A 478 14.86 6.96 -17.92
N PRO A 479 15.40 5.71 -18.00
CA PRO A 479 16.83 5.45 -17.78
C PRO A 479 17.71 6.03 -18.88
N TRP A 480 17.16 6.32 -20.06
CA TRP A 480 17.88 6.81 -21.25
C TRP A 480 18.38 8.26 -21.14
N ARG A 481 18.00 8.95 -20.07
CA ARG A 481 18.53 10.28 -19.73
C ARG A 481 19.94 10.23 -19.16
N SER A 482 20.36 9.08 -18.66
CA SER A 482 21.72 8.81 -18.16
C SER A 482 22.61 8.23 -19.26
N GLU A 483 23.90 8.39 -19.12
CA GLU A 483 24.90 7.90 -20.10
C GLU A 483 25.06 6.38 -20.01
N THR A 484 24.84 5.82 -18.82
CA THR A 484 24.87 4.38 -18.59
C THR A 484 23.60 3.95 -17.84
N ALA A 485 22.97 2.84 -18.27
CA ALA A 485 21.86 2.19 -17.58
C ALA A 485 22.29 0.80 -17.08
N LEU A 486 22.17 0.58 -15.77
CA LEU A 486 22.42 -0.71 -15.11
C LEU A 486 21.11 -1.31 -14.60
N PHE A 487 20.73 -2.44 -15.16
CA PHE A 487 19.57 -3.23 -14.72
C PHE A 487 20.04 -4.38 -13.84
N VAL A 488 19.56 -4.45 -12.59
CA VAL A 488 19.84 -5.53 -11.65
C VAL A 488 18.55 -6.30 -11.36
N ILE A 489 18.44 -7.48 -11.97
CA ILE A 489 17.17 -8.16 -12.16
C ILE A 489 17.20 -9.58 -11.55
N GLY A 490 16.08 -9.97 -10.91
CA GLY A 490 15.89 -11.32 -10.36
C GLY A 490 14.67 -12.03 -10.94
N GLY A 491 14.88 -13.23 -11.50
CA GLY A 491 13.82 -14.10 -12.00
C GLY A 491 12.90 -13.42 -13.03
N ALA A 492 11.59 -13.50 -12.82
CA ALA A 492 10.59 -12.88 -13.71
C ALA A 492 10.61 -11.33 -13.73
N GLY A 493 11.39 -10.69 -12.85
CA GLY A 493 11.63 -9.25 -12.94
C GLY A 493 12.30 -8.79 -14.25
N ILE A 494 12.78 -9.73 -15.07
CA ILE A 494 13.31 -9.45 -16.42
C ILE A 494 12.29 -8.69 -17.28
N THR A 495 10.99 -8.81 -17.01
CA THR A 495 9.93 -8.07 -17.68
C THR A 495 10.11 -6.55 -17.60
N VAL A 496 10.72 -6.05 -16.54
CA VAL A 496 11.06 -4.62 -16.41
C VAL A 496 12.14 -4.25 -17.43
N ALA A 497 13.23 -5.03 -17.51
CA ALA A 497 14.30 -4.76 -18.46
C ALA A 497 13.81 -4.89 -19.91
N THR A 498 13.03 -5.95 -20.24
CA THR A 498 12.50 -6.12 -21.60
C THR A 498 11.57 -4.99 -22.00
N SER A 499 10.77 -4.46 -21.08
CA SER A 499 9.89 -3.34 -21.32
C SER A 499 10.66 -2.04 -21.63
N PHE A 500 11.70 -1.75 -20.85
CA PHE A 500 12.58 -0.60 -21.12
C PHE A 500 13.37 -0.79 -22.43
N MET A 501 13.91 -1.98 -22.67
CA MET A 501 14.63 -2.26 -23.93
C MET A 501 13.72 -2.12 -25.16
N GLN A 502 12.42 -2.51 -25.06
CA GLN A 502 11.46 -2.26 -26.14
C GLN A 502 11.30 -0.77 -26.43
N ASP A 503 11.20 0.05 -25.39
CA ASP A 503 11.15 1.51 -25.52
C ASP A 503 12.40 2.06 -26.23
N LEU A 504 13.59 1.58 -25.85
CA LEU A 504 14.84 2.00 -26.49
C LEU A 504 14.89 1.55 -27.95
N VAL A 505 14.42 0.34 -28.27
CA VAL A 505 14.30 -0.15 -29.65
C VAL A 505 13.36 0.75 -30.47
N ASP A 506 12.17 1.06 -29.93
CA ASP A 506 11.19 1.92 -30.61
C ASP A 506 11.78 3.34 -30.86
N LEU A 507 12.56 3.85 -29.92
CA LEU A 507 13.24 5.14 -30.03
C LEU A 507 14.31 5.14 -31.13
N VAL A 508 15.17 4.13 -31.16
CA VAL A 508 16.21 3.95 -32.18
C VAL A 508 15.57 3.82 -33.58
N GLN A 509 14.54 2.99 -33.72
CA GLN A 509 13.86 2.74 -35.00
C GLN A 509 13.08 3.97 -35.51
N SER A 510 12.54 4.78 -34.63
CA SER A 510 11.79 6.00 -35.02
C SER A 510 12.69 7.15 -35.47
N GLY A 511 14.00 7.05 -35.31
CA GLY A 511 14.94 8.12 -35.64
C GLY A 511 14.72 9.42 -34.87
N MET A 512 13.91 9.38 -33.80
CA MET A 512 13.67 10.53 -32.96
C MET A 512 14.95 10.91 -32.24
N HIS A 513 15.47 12.10 -32.55
CA HIS A 513 16.52 12.76 -31.76
C HIS A 513 15.95 13.10 -30.37
N ILE A 514 15.93 12.09 -29.50
CA ILE A 514 15.78 12.34 -28.07
C ILE A 514 17.15 12.87 -27.62
N ASP A 515 17.17 13.65 -26.53
CA ASP A 515 18.36 13.92 -25.72
C ASP A 515 19.00 12.59 -25.24
N GLN A 516 19.29 11.71 -26.18
CA GLN A 516 19.84 10.37 -25.92
C GLN A 516 21.29 10.55 -25.50
N ARG A 517 21.47 10.48 -24.19
CA ARG A 517 22.81 10.42 -23.60
C ARG A 517 23.29 9.00 -23.48
N ILE A 518 22.39 8.01 -23.66
CA ILE A 518 22.71 6.60 -23.41
C ILE A 518 23.79 6.10 -24.36
N LYS A 519 24.88 5.61 -23.80
CA LYS A 519 25.99 5.00 -24.50
C LYS A 519 26.16 3.53 -24.12
N ARG A 520 25.74 3.17 -22.90
CA ARG A 520 25.96 1.83 -22.38
C ARG A 520 24.74 1.30 -21.62
N VAL A 521 24.33 0.08 -21.96
CA VAL A 521 23.30 -0.66 -21.23
C VAL A 521 23.88 -1.97 -20.71
N LYS A 522 23.82 -2.16 -19.39
CA LYS A 522 24.24 -3.40 -18.74
C LYS A 522 23.06 -4.03 -18.02
N ILE A 523 22.78 -5.32 -18.30
CA ILE A 523 21.75 -6.10 -17.65
C ILE A 523 22.44 -7.21 -16.84
N VAL A 524 22.19 -7.24 -15.52
CA VAL A 524 22.63 -8.30 -14.61
C VAL A 524 21.40 -9.06 -14.18
N TRP A 525 21.27 -10.31 -14.63
CA TRP A 525 20.07 -11.11 -14.44
C TRP A 525 20.36 -12.40 -13.69
N ALA A 526 19.81 -12.52 -12.48
CA ALA A 526 19.84 -13.76 -11.69
C ALA A 526 18.62 -14.62 -12.01
N VAL A 527 18.83 -15.77 -12.62
CA VAL A 527 17.78 -16.70 -13.05
C VAL A 527 18.03 -18.10 -12.49
N LYS A 528 16.94 -18.80 -12.11
CA LYS A 528 17.04 -20.17 -11.59
C LYS A 528 17.01 -21.23 -12.68
N ASN A 529 16.18 -21.01 -13.70
CA ASN A 529 15.92 -21.97 -14.75
C ASN A 529 16.59 -21.53 -16.06
N PRO A 530 17.57 -22.28 -16.60
CA PRO A 530 18.21 -21.94 -17.87
C PRO A 530 17.23 -21.91 -19.05
N ALA A 531 16.20 -22.76 -19.06
CA ALA A 531 15.18 -22.75 -20.11
C ALA A 531 14.34 -21.46 -20.11
N PHE A 532 14.18 -20.81 -18.95
CA PHE A 532 13.55 -19.49 -18.91
C PHE A 532 14.44 -18.41 -19.53
N TYR A 533 15.76 -18.48 -19.32
CA TYR A 533 16.71 -17.62 -20.02
C TYR A 533 16.60 -17.81 -21.54
N GLN A 534 16.64 -19.05 -22.01
CA GLN A 534 16.56 -19.37 -23.43
C GLN A 534 15.28 -18.82 -24.07
N PHE A 535 14.16 -19.03 -23.41
CA PHE A 535 12.85 -18.49 -23.87
C PHE A 535 12.86 -16.96 -24.04
N VAL A 536 13.44 -16.24 -23.07
CA VAL A 536 13.51 -14.77 -23.10
C VAL A 536 14.50 -14.31 -24.17
N TYR A 537 15.63 -15.00 -24.31
CA TYR A 537 16.63 -14.69 -25.34
C TYR A 537 16.05 -14.78 -26.76
N GLU A 538 15.40 -15.88 -27.08
CA GLU A 538 14.81 -16.14 -28.40
C GLU A 538 13.68 -15.15 -28.74
N ARG A 539 12.89 -14.75 -27.76
CA ARG A 539 11.70 -13.91 -27.97
C ARG A 539 11.98 -12.41 -27.96
N TYR A 540 13.05 -11.96 -27.29
CA TYR A 540 13.34 -10.54 -27.10
C TYR A 540 14.78 -10.19 -27.45
N MET A 541 15.77 -10.87 -26.89
CA MET A 541 17.16 -10.42 -26.93
C MET A 541 17.80 -10.58 -28.30
N ALA A 542 17.44 -11.63 -29.04
CA ALA A 542 17.91 -11.82 -30.42
C ALA A 542 17.50 -10.66 -31.34
N ALA A 543 16.31 -10.07 -31.13
CA ALA A 543 15.89 -8.90 -31.90
C ALA A 543 16.67 -7.64 -31.51
N TRP A 544 17.11 -7.51 -30.25
CA TRP A 544 17.94 -6.37 -29.84
C TRP A 544 19.29 -6.36 -30.56
N GLU A 545 19.94 -7.52 -30.71
CA GLU A 545 21.22 -7.62 -31.41
C GLU A 545 21.13 -7.03 -32.81
N ALA A 546 20.05 -7.35 -33.53
CA ALA A 546 19.86 -6.85 -34.89
C ALA A 546 19.67 -5.29 -34.93
N VAL A 547 18.96 -4.72 -33.97
CA VAL A 547 18.68 -3.28 -33.94
C VAL A 547 19.92 -2.50 -33.49
N PHE A 548 20.59 -2.95 -32.44
CA PHE A 548 21.75 -2.24 -31.89
C PHE A 548 23.03 -2.41 -32.71
N ALA A 549 23.06 -3.35 -33.68
CA ALA A 549 24.15 -3.52 -34.64
C ALA A 549 24.51 -2.23 -35.42
N SER A 550 23.53 -1.36 -35.61
CA SER A 550 23.71 -0.12 -36.36
C SER A 550 23.88 1.11 -35.44
N THR A 551 24.09 0.93 -34.15
CA THR A 551 24.21 2.00 -33.16
C THR A 551 25.54 1.94 -32.42
N ASP A 552 25.95 3.08 -31.82
CA ASP A 552 27.12 3.16 -30.94
C ASP A 552 26.80 2.77 -29.48
N ILE A 553 25.64 2.17 -29.21
CA ILE A 553 25.22 1.77 -27.87
C ILE A 553 25.83 0.41 -27.51
N GLU A 554 26.68 0.37 -26.49
CA GLU A 554 27.25 -0.87 -25.97
C GLU A 554 26.21 -1.62 -25.11
N LEU A 555 25.90 -2.87 -25.49
CA LEU A 555 24.96 -3.73 -24.79
C LEU A 555 25.67 -4.94 -24.16
N SER A 556 25.50 -5.14 -22.84
CA SER A 556 26.09 -6.28 -22.11
C SER A 556 25.07 -6.95 -21.18
N LEU A 557 25.18 -8.29 -21.08
CA LEU A 557 24.28 -9.13 -20.29
C LEU A 557 25.11 -10.12 -19.45
N ASP A 558 25.01 -10.00 -18.12
CA ASP A 558 25.58 -10.95 -17.18
C ASP A 558 24.46 -11.84 -16.62
N VAL A 559 24.47 -13.12 -16.96
CA VAL A 559 23.46 -14.11 -16.55
C VAL A 559 23.99 -14.97 -15.41
N TYR A 560 23.37 -14.84 -14.24
CA TYR A 560 23.71 -15.61 -13.04
C TYR A 560 22.76 -16.81 -12.88
N LEU A 561 23.28 -18.03 -13.08
CA LEU A 561 22.52 -19.28 -12.93
C LEU A 561 22.57 -19.74 -11.47
N THR A 562 21.42 -19.70 -10.76
CA THR A 562 21.37 -19.87 -9.29
C THR A 562 20.99 -21.28 -8.82
N MET A 563 20.66 -22.21 -9.71
CA MET A 563 20.12 -23.53 -9.34
C MET A 563 21.20 -24.57 -9.01
N LEU A 564 22.41 -24.42 -9.54
CA LEU A 564 23.50 -25.38 -9.36
C LEU A 564 24.21 -25.30 -7.99
N SER A 565 24.04 -24.21 -7.23
CA SER A 565 24.68 -24.06 -5.92
C SER A 565 24.00 -24.84 -4.76
N LYS A 566 22.91 -25.58 -5.04
CA LYS A 566 22.21 -26.39 -4.02
C LYS A 566 22.62 -27.85 -4.00
N MET A 567 23.23 -28.37 -5.08
CA MET A 567 23.67 -29.77 -5.10
C MET A 567 24.99 -29.99 -4.34
N ASP A 568 25.81 -28.95 -4.17
CA ASP A 568 27.10 -29.08 -3.48
C ASP A 568 27.04 -28.83 -1.96
N SER A 569 25.91 -28.42 -1.41
CA SER A 569 25.73 -28.11 0.02
C SER A 569 24.95 -29.19 0.80
N ASP A 570 24.29 -30.12 0.14
CA ASP A 570 23.49 -31.16 0.79
C ASP A 570 24.19 -32.51 0.85
N ASP A 571 25.37 -32.70 0.18
CA ASP A 571 26.14 -33.95 0.19
C ASP A 571 27.22 -34.05 1.30
N GLU A 572 27.33 -33.03 2.18
CA GLU A 572 28.33 -33.04 3.26
C GLU A 572 27.72 -33.26 4.68
N MET A 573 26.51 -33.76 4.82
CA MET A 573 26.01 -34.06 6.17
C MET A 573 24.96 -35.18 6.19
N SER A 574 25.41 -36.45 6.13
CA SER A 574 24.86 -37.53 6.97
C SER A 574 25.60 -38.86 6.70
N LEU A 575 26.60 -39.16 7.49
CA LEU A 575 26.95 -40.52 7.84
C LEU A 575 25.93 -41.01 8.86
N PRO A 576 25.26 -42.16 8.64
CA PRO A 576 24.37 -42.72 9.66
C PRO A 576 25.20 -43.53 10.66
N GLU A 577 25.09 -43.13 11.93
CA GLU A 577 25.48 -44.01 13.04
C GLU A 577 24.57 -45.24 13.10
N HIS A 578 25.23 -46.40 13.16
CA HIS A 578 24.65 -47.72 13.46
C HIS A 578 23.77 -47.70 14.73
N ARG A 579 22.57 -48.21 14.59
CA ARG A 579 21.84 -48.86 15.70
C ARG A 579 21.16 -50.12 15.19
N ASN A 580 21.52 -51.24 15.84
CA ASN A 580 21.11 -52.60 15.59
C ASN A 580 19.65 -52.87 16.02
N GLU A 581 19.03 -53.75 15.22
CA GLU A 581 18.16 -54.89 15.48
C GLU A 581 16.67 -54.69 15.91
N PRO A 582 15.83 -55.76 15.75
CA PRO A 582 15.74 -56.82 14.75
C PRO A 582 14.33 -57.14 14.18
N ASN A 583 14.32 -57.95 13.08
CA ASN A 583 13.36 -58.99 12.64
C ASN A 583 11.82 -58.76 12.61
N GLU A 584 11.18 -58.99 11.47
CA GLU A 584 10.59 -60.22 10.99
C GLU A 584 9.71 -60.06 9.73
N SER A 585 9.96 -60.99 8.86
CA SER A 585 9.13 -61.82 7.97
C SER A 585 8.45 -61.24 6.71
N THR A 586 9.02 -61.71 5.62
CA THR A 586 8.43 -62.41 4.44
C THR A 586 7.17 -61.93 3.78
N LYS A 587 7.24 -61.64 2.48
CA LYS A 587 6.79 -62.48 1.37
C LYS A 587 6.98 -61.84 -0.01
N ASN A 588 7.55 -62.68 -0.87
CA ASN A 588 7.73 -62.64 -2.30
C ASN A 588 6.60 -62.07 -3.16
N MET A 589 6.95 -61.38 -4.25
CA MET A 589 6.65 -61.91 -5.58
C MET A 589 7.33 -61.11 -6.69
N ASP A 590 8.09 -61.83 -7.47
CA ASP A 590 8.78 -61.41 -8.72
C ASP A 590 7.82 -60.92 -9.79
N THR A 591 8.22 -59.92 -10.53
CA THR A 591 8.03 -59.97 -12.00
C THR A 591 9.07 -59.05 -12.69
N VAL A 592 9.93 -59.70 -13.43
CA VAL A 592 10.92 -59.16 -14.35
C VAL A 592 10.24 -58.66 -15.61
N ILE A 593 10.56 -57.44 -16.09
CA ILE A 593 10.56 -57.09 -17.50
C ILE A 593 11.69 -56.07 -17.72
N SER A 594 12.63 -56.46 -18.58
CA SER A 594 13.83 -55.76 -19.01
C SER A 594 13.54 -54.72 -20.12
N PRO A 595 14.50 -53.81 -20.43
CA PRO A 595 14.23 -52.57 -21.12
C PRO A 595 14.50 -52.68 -22.62
N SER A 596 13.81 -51.88 -23.40
CA SER A 596 14.17 -51.60 -24.79
C SER A 596 14.78 -50.20 -24.95
N SER A 597 15.92 -50.19 -25.53
CA SER A 597 16.80 -49.12 -25.96
C SER A 597 16.14 -48.07 -26.86
N SER A 598 16.44 -46.80 -26.64
CA SER A 598 16.70 -45.87 -27.76
C SER A 598 17.42 -44.59 -27.31
N SER A 599 18.56 -44.38 -27.95
CA SER A 599 19.27 -43.17 -28.34
C SER A 599 19.66 -42.15 -27.28
N ASN A 600 20.90 -42.26 -26.84
CA ASN A 600 21.74 -41.25 -26.24
C ASN A 600 22.06 -40.13 -27.26
N SER A 601 21.73 -38.90 -26.90
CA SER A 601 22.47 -37.72 -27.34
C SER A 601 23.35 -37.26 -26.17
N HIS A 602 24.65 -37.51 -26.30
CA HIS A 602 25.67 -37.06 -25.35
C HIS A 602 25.75 -35.54 -25.32
N ILE A 603 25.36 -34.94 -24.19
CA ILE A 603 25.87 -33.64 -23.80
C ILE A 603 27.05 -33.90 -22.87
N THR A 604 28.26 -33.69 -23.41
CA THR A 604 29.51 -33.72 -22.65
C THR A 604 29.55 -32.55 -21.68
N THR A 605 29.43 -32.86 -20.42
CA THR A 605 29.73 -31.89 -19.34
C THR A 605 31.26 -31.91 -19.12
N GLU A 606 31.96 -30.91 -19.63
CA GLU A 606 33.32 -30.61 -19.19
C GLU A 606 33.28 -29.93 -17.83
N LYS A 607 33.98 -30.53 -16.87
CA LYS A 607 34.30 -29.94 -15.57
C LYS A 607 35.28 -28.78 -15.78
N VAL A 608 34.88 -27.56 -15.59
CA VAL A 608 35.76 -26.38 -15.54
C VAL A 608 36.37 -26.25 -14.15
N PRO A 609 37.70 -26.12 -13.99
CA PRO A 609 38.34 -25.90 -12.69
C PRO A 609 38.04 -24.54 -12.12
N SER A 610 37.89 -24.47 -10.80
CA SER A 610 37.71 -23.24 -10.02
C SER A 610 38.94 -22.33 -10.21
N GLY A 611 38.76 -21.21 -10.94
CA GLY A 611 39.80 -20.17 -11.03
C GLY A 611 39.99 -19.49 -12.38
N GLU A 612 39.22 -19.77 -13.43
CA GLU A 612 39.42 -19.12 -14.72
C GLU A 612 38.35 -18.05 -15.02
N ALA A 613 38.79 -17.00 -15.71
CA ALA A 613 38.02 -15.88 -16.16
C ALA A 613 36.84 -16.30 -17.08
N PRO A 614 35.73 -15.57 -17.12
CA PRO A 614 34.52 -15.96 -17.84
C PRO A 614 34.77 -16.15 -19.33
N THR A 615 34.35 -17.31 -19.87
CA THR A 615 34.42 -17.61 -21.32
C THR A 615 33.40 -16.74 -22.06
N ASN A 616 33.90 -15.94 -23.01
CA ASN A 616 33.07 -15.19 -23.96
C ASN A 616 32.45 -16.18 -24.98
N ALA A 617 31.17 -16.45 -24.86
CA ALA A 617 30.41 -17.18 -25.88
C ALA A 617 29.53 -16.20 -26.64
N GLY A 618 30.00 -15.76 -27.82
CA GLY A 618 29.15 -15.01 -28.75
C GLY A 618 29.98 -14.06 -29.64
N THR A 619 29.87 -14.20 -30.94
CA THR A 619 30.34 -13.27 -31.97
C THR A 619 29.34 -12.13 -32.22
N GLY A 620 28.32 -11.97 -31.34
CA GLY A 620 27.27 -10.98 -31.45
C GLY A 620 27.59 -9.66 -30.69
N ILE A 621 26.81 -8.62 -30.97
CA ILE A 621 26.94 -7.30 -30.38
C ILE A 621 26.57 -7.33 -28.89
N LEU A 622 25.68 -8.25 -28.47
CA LEU A 622 25.35 -8.50 -27.09
C LEU A 622 26.45 -9.35 -26.42
N LYS A 623 27.31 -8.69 -25.66
CA LYS A 623 28.31 -9.39 -24.85
C LYS A 623 27.63 -10.13 -23.69
N THR A 624 27.38 -11.43 -23.86
CA THR A 624 26.75 -12.27 -22.84
C THR A 624 27.79 -13.03 -22.03
N THR A 625 27.71 -12.91 -20.70
CA THR A 625 28.59 -13.63 -19.75
C THR A 625 27.72 -14.52 -18.86
N PHE A 626 28.07 -15.79 -18.72
CA PHE A 626 27.42 -16.72 -17.81
C PHE A 626 28.24 -16.89 -16.53
N VAL A 627 27.60 -16.71 -15.38
CA VAL A 627 28.22 -16.87 -14.07
C VAL A 627 27.40 -17.85 -13.24
N GLN A 628 28.06 -18.79 -12.59
CA GLN A 628 27.41 -19.72 -11.67
C GLN A 628 27.22 -19.05 -10.29
N GLY A 629 26.04 -19.17 -9.69
CA GLY A 629 25.76 -18.66 -8.36
C GLY A 629 24.88 -17.40 -8.34
N ARG A 630 24.98 -16.63 -7.28
CA ARG A 630 24.20 -15.39 -7.09
C ARG A 630 25.11 -14.18 -7.23
N PRO A 631 24.66 -13.09 -7.89
CA PRO A 631 25.43 -11.86 -7.96
C PRO A 631 25.61 -11.23 -6.57
N THR A 632 26.80 -10.79 -6.24
CA THR A 632 27.05 -9.86 -5.14
C THR A 632 26.70 -8.47 -5.64
N ILE A 633 25.50 -8.00 -5.31
CA ILE A 633 24.93 -6.76 -5.91
C ILE A 633 25.80 -5.55 -5.61
N ASN A 634 26.39 -5.49 -4.41
CA ASN A 634 27.28 -4.39 -4.03
C ASN A 634 28.52 -4.33 -4.93
N ASP A 635 29.12 -5.47 -5.25
CA ASP A 635 30.29 -5.54 -6.12
C ASP A 635 29.94 -5.14 -7.56
N VAL A 636 28.76 -5.57 -8.05
CA VAL A 636 28.25 -5.20 -9.39
C VAL A 636 28.08 -3.69 -9.51
N VAL A 637 27.39 -3.06 -8.56
CA VAL A 637 27.15 -1.61 -8.59
C VAL A 637 28.44 -0.83 -8.41
N ARG A 638 29.30 -1.26 -7.49
CA ARG A 638 30.61 -0.64 -7.22
C ARG A 638 31.52 -0.69 -8.43
N SER A 639 31.68 -1.87 -9.06
CA SER A 639 32.48 -2.04 -10.29
C SER A 639 31.99 -1.11 -11.41
N GLN A 640 30.65 -0.97 -11.56
CA GLN A 640 30.10 -0.07 -12.58
C GLN A 640 30.43 1.40 -12.29
N ILE A 641 30.38 1.83 -11.04
CA ILE A 641 30.75 3.18 -10.63
C ILE A 641 32.26 3.43 -10.80
N GLU A 642 33.12 2.47 -10.48
CA GLU A 642 34.55 2.55 -10.71
C GLU A 642 34.87 2.69 -12.22
N THR A 643 34.16 1.97 -13.07
CA THR A 643 34.27 2.13 -14.52
C THR A 643 33.88 3.54 -14.97
N LEU A 644 32.79 4.10 -14.42
CA LEU A 644 32.35 5.45 -14.74
C LEU A 644 33.28 6.54 -14.21
N ARG A 645 34.00 6.29 -13.11
CA ARG A 645 35.02 7.24 -12.61
C ARG A 645 36.19 7.42 -13.59
N SER A 646 36.61 6.32 -14.23
CA SER A 646 37.71 6.30 -15.20
C SER A 646 37.29 6.76 -16.60
N SER A 647 35.98 6.84 -16.88
CA SER A 647 35.43 7.25 -18.16
C SER A 647 35.01 8.71 -18.15
N GLU A 648 34.66 9.24 -19.32
CA GLU A 648 34.03 10.58 -19.45
C GLU A 648 32.58 10.60 -19.00
N GLU A 649 31.95 9.42 -18.91
CA GLU A 649 30.55 9.25 -18.48
C GLU A 649 30.42 9.42 -16.96
N LYS A 650 29.46 10.24 -16.53
CA LYS A 650 29.28 10.59 -15.11
C LYS A 650 27.84 10.38 -14.60
N GLN A 651 26.96 9.82 -15.43
CA GLN A 651 25.55 9.60 -15.07
C GLN A 651 25.17 8.12 -15.21
N LEU A 652 24.67 7.54 -14.14
CA LEU A 652 24.22 6.15 -14.04
C LEU A 652 22.72 6.10 -13.71
N ALA A 653 21.92 5.41 -14.51
CA ALA A 653 20.58 4.97 -14.12
C ALA A 653 20.66 3.54 -13.53
N LEU A 654 20.36 3.38 -12.26
CA LEU A 654 20.28 2.09 -11.59
C LEU A 654 18.82 1.64 -11.47
N VAL A 655 18.47 0.60 -12.23
CA VAL A 655 17.12 0.00 -12.25
C VAL A 655 17.14 -1.36 -11.59
N GLY A 656 16.37 -1.54 -10.53
CA GLY A 656 16.28 -2.79 -9.79
C GLY A 656 14.90 -3.44 -9.88
N CYS A 657 14.85 -4.78 -10.04
CA CYS A 657 13.62 -5.56 -9.92
C CYS A 657 13.91 -6.99 -9.50
N GLY A 658 13.31 -7.45 -8.40
CA GLY A 658 13.54 -8.80 -7.93
C GLY A 658 12.94 -9.08 -6.55
N PRO A 659 13.24 -10.23 -5.94
CA PRO A 659 12.78 -10.59 -4.61
C PRO A 659 13.15 -9.52 -3.56
N ALA A 660 12.39 -9.47 -2.46
CA ALA A 660 12.57 -8.45 -1.42
C ALA A 660 14.00 -8.35 -0.85
N THR A 661 14.73 -9.47 -0.75
CA THR A 661 16.14 -9.48 -0.33
C THR A 661 17.04 -8.78 -1.34
N MET A 662 16.86 -9.07 -2.63
CA MET A 662 17.59 -8.44 -3.71
C MET A 662 17.30 -6.93 -3.79
N ALA A 663 16.02 -6.56 -3.68
CA ALA A 663 15.61 -5.17 -3.63
C ALA A 663 16.24 -4.40 -2.45
N HIS A 664 16.40 -5.06 -1.30
CA HIS A 664 17.09 -4.51 -0.15
C HIS A 664 18.59 -4.29 -0.43
N ASP A 665 19.26 -5.30 -1.03
CA ASP A 665 20.70 -5.21 -1.34
C ASP A 665 20.96 -4.12 -2.39
N ILE A 666 20.08 -3.97 -3.39
CA ILE A 666 20.17 -2.89 -4.40
C ILE A 666 20.07 -1.50 -3.72
N ARG A 667 19.14 -1.34 -2.77
CA ARG A 667 19.02 -0.07 -2.02
C ARG A 667 20.27 0.23 -1.20
N LEU A 668 20.85 -0.76 -0.52
CA LEU A 668 22.08 -0.57 0.24
C LEU A 668 23.24 -0.21 -0.68
N SER A 669 23.40 -0.93 -1.80
CA SER A 669 24.44 -0.63 -2.78
C SER A 669 24.32 0.77 -3.38
N PHE A 670 23.11 1.25 -3.65
CA PHE A 670 22.87 2.64 -4.06
C PHE A 670 23.34 3.64 -2.99
N VAL A 671 23.00 3.40 -1.72
CA VAL A 671 23.37 4.29 -0.60
C VAL A 671 24.88 4.36 -0.42
N GLU A 672 25.57 3.22 -0.49
CA GLU A 672 27.03 3.14 -0.38
C GLU A 672 27.72 3.82 -1.55
N SER A 673 27.20 3.64 -2.74
CA SER A 673 27.75 4.14 -3.99
C SER A 673 27.50 5.62 -4.23
N SER A 674 26.39 6.17 -3.72
CA SER A 674 26.05 7.59 -3.85
C SER A 674 26.94 8.51 -3.01
N ASN A 675 27.92 7.96 -2.26
CA ASN A 675 29.01 8.74 -1.63
C ASN A 675 29.98 9.32 -2.63
N ASP A 676 29.93 8.87 -3.88
CA ASP A 676 30.79 9.37 -4.92
C ASP A 676 30.31 10.72 -5.46
N ALA A 677 31.09 11.75 -5.20
CA ALA A 677 30.78 13.09 -5.72
C ALA A 677 31.01 13.22 -7.25
N GLN A 678 31.61 12.22 -7.90
CA GLN A 678 31.99 12.25 -9.31
C GLN A 678 30.94 11.62 -10.23
N VAL A 679 30.11 10.68 -9.72
CA VAL A 679 29.08 9.98 -10.50
C VAL A 679 27.70 10.30 -9.94
N ALA A 680 26.81 10.80 -10.79
CA ALA A 680 25.40 11.00 -10.44
C ALA A 680 24.63 9.70 -10.72
N VAL A 681 23.88 9.22 -9.71
CA VAL A 681 23.11 7.98 -9.81
C VAL A 681 21.62 8.28 -9.69
N ASP A 682 20.87 8.02 -10.76
CA ASP A 682 19.41 8.02 -10.76
C ASP A 682 18.91 6.61 -10.38
N PHE A 683 18.07 6.53 -9.36
CA PHE A 683 17.62 5.26 -8.79
C PHE A 683 16.16 4.95 -9.06
N HIS A 684 15.89 3.76 -9.56
CA HIS A 684 14.53 3.24 -9.72
C HIS A 684 14.44 1.79 -9.27
N LEU A 685 13.50 1.51 -8.38
CA LEU A 685 13.22 0.15 -7.92
C LEU A 685 11.76 -0.22 -8.26
N ALA A 686 11.60 -1.08 -9.25
CA ALA A 686 10.29 -1.59 -9.61
C ALA A 686 9.77 -2.54 -8.52
N PRO A 687 8.55 -2.36 -7.99
CA PRO A 687 8.01 -3.24 -6.96
C PRO A 687 7.78 -4.64 -7.53
N PHE A 688 8.35 -5.66 -6.87
CA PHE A 688 8.17 -7.06 -7.19
C PHE A 688 7.67 -7.79 -5.94
N GLY A 689 6.39 -8.08 -5.87
CA GLY A 689 5.75 -8.76 -4.75
C GLY A 689 4.64 -7.91 -4.11
N TRP A 690 3.45 -8.28 -4.42
CA TRP A 690 2.19 -7.74 -3.87
C TRP A 690 1.67 -8.64 -2.76
#